data_6719b9fc0db14bc73ddf9c131ef2f138
#
_entry.id   6719b9fc0db14bc73ddf9c131ef2f138
#
_cell.length_a   1.000
_cell.length_b   1.000
_cell.length_c   1.000
_cell.angle_alpha   90.00
_cell.angle_beta   90.00
_cell.angle_gamma   90.00
#
_symmetry.space_group_name_H-M   'P 1'
#
loop_
_entity.id
_entity.type
_entity.pdbx_description
1 polymer ?
#
loop_
_entity_poly.entity_id
_entity_poly.type
_entity_poly.pdbx_seq_one_letter_code
_entity_poly.pdbx_strand_id
1 'polypeptide(L)'
;MAEKRVIMIGGGLAGLAGTMKLAELGVHVDLVSMVPVKRSHSVCAQGGINSVNDTTRALGDSEWLHFDDTVYGGAFLNHQPPVKEMADWGPKVIDLLDRLGVPFNRTQEGHLDRRRFGGTLYKRTAFAGATTGQQLLYALDEQVRRWESEDLVRKFEFWEFLGTITDDQGVCRGAVVQDMFSMEIRALPGDAVVMATGGCGLIFGKSTMSMICTGGANSRVYQEGAKYGNGEFLQVHPTAVPGADKLRLMSESARGEGGRVWVPRTPHDSRDPSSIPEGERYYFLEERYPTYGNLVPRDIATREIFDVCVNQGLSVETERLCVYLDLTHLPATTHKKLDGILNIYQKFQGVNPRQVPMKIFPAIHYSMGGIWVDYTKDETTGGLEHGAPNNHMTNIPGLYAIGEAEYHYHGANRLGANSLLSTIFEGLITGPSIVNYINSLKSSAADAPAALFDGAVRKHKDAMDELVGRTGDENAYKLHDELGRTMTENVTVVRYNDKIKETLTKIDEIAERFKRAPLADNGQWTNQNLSFTRALGDMIVLAKVIALGALQRDESRGAHYKPDFQIEGLDPDSGEDMTEQARRWCKQFQANNDKWLKSTIAEHTPEGPKLTYEDVDMSLISPRPRTYGLKGAEEIMKVWNSEFAKKPVETKKPVAVSA
;
A
#
# COMPACT_ATOMS: atom_id res chain seq x y z
N MET A 1 -6.21 35.30 -18.95
CA MET A 1 -6.34 34.57 -17.69
C MET A 1 -4.95 34.00 -17.40
N ALA A 2 -4.51 34.03 -16.14
CA ALA A 2 -3.25 33.38 -15.77
C ALA A 2 -3.31 31.89 -16.15
N GLU A 3 -2.16 31.35 -16.53
CA GLU A 3 -2.03 29.96 -16.95
C GLU A 3 -2.29 29.02 -15.74
N LYS A 4 -3.24 28.09 -15.90
CA LYS A 4 -3.58 27.13 -14.82
C LYS A 4 -2.45 26.13 -14.62
N ARG A 5 -2.06 25.91 -13.35
CA ARG A 5 -0.92 25.07 -13.00
C ARG A 5 -1.23 24.12 -11.83
N VAL A 6 -0.81 22.88 -11.94
CA VAL A 6 -0.91 21.85 -10.90
C VAL A 6 0.48 21.44 -10.45
N ILE A 7 0.68 21.31 -9.15
CA ILE A 7 1.93 20.77 -8.57
C ILE A 7 1.70 19.29 -8.23
N MET A 8 2.47 18.40 -8.87
CA MET A 8 2.45 16.97 -8.62
C MET A 8 3.64 16.59 -7.73
N ILE A 9 3.39 16.11 -6.52
CA ILE A 9 4.43 15.70 -5.57
C ILE A 9 4.57 14.18 -5.59
N GLY A 10 5.67 13.71 -6.18
CA GLY A 10 5.98 12.28 -6.32
C GLY A 10 6.03 11.81 -7.78
N GLY A 11 7.20 11.32 -8.21
CA GLY A 11 7.46 10.83 -9.58
C GLY A 11 7.26 9.31 -9.74
N GLY A 12 6.41 8.69 -8.91
CA GLY A 12 6.01 7.28 -9.06
C GLY A 12 4.92 7.08 -10.12
N LEU A 13 4.38 5.86 -10.22
CA LEU A 13 3.37 5.53 -11.24
C LEU A 13 2.12 6.41 -11.15
N ALA A 14 1.63 6.68 -9.93
CA ALA A 14 0.47 7.57 -9.74
C ALA A 14 0.75 8.99 -10.24
N GLY A 15 1.90 9.57 -9.83
CA GLY A 15 2.28 10.91 -10.24
C GLY A 15 2.54 11.04 -11.74
N LEU A 16 3.20 10.05 -12.36
CA LEU A 16 3.41 10.05 -13.83
C LEU A 16 2.10 9.89 -14.61
N ALA A 17 1.20 8.99 -14.16
CA ALA A 17 -0.11 8.82 -14.79
C ALA A 17 -0.98 10.09 -14.66
N GLY A 18 -0.97 10.73 -13.48
CA GLY A 18 -1.67 11.99 -13.23
C GLY A 18 -1.08 13.15 -14.03
N THR A 19 0.25 13.25 -14.09
CA THR A 19 0.95 14.28 -14.89
C THR A 19 0.63 14.13 -16.38
N MET A 20 0.75 12.90 -16.91
CA MET A 20 0.38 12.60 -18.30
C MET A 20 -1.07 13.02 -18.60
N LYS A 21 -2.01 12.66 -17.71
CA LYS A 21 -3.43 12.93 -17.91
C LYS A 21 -3.77 14.42 -17.83
N LEU A 22 -3.19 15.15 -16.88
CA LEU A 22 -3.37 16.60 -16.75
C LEU A 22 -2.82 17.36 -17.96
N ALA A 23 -1.62 16.99 -18.41
CA ALA A 23 -1.00 17.59 -19.61
C ALA A 23 -1.83 17.30 -20.88
N GLU A 24 -2.35 16.05 -21.02
CA GLU A 24 -3.30 15.70 -22.11
C GLU A 24 -4.54 16.60 -22.11
N LEU A 25 -4.99 17.04 -20.93
CA LEU A 25 -6.13 17.96 -20.75
C LEU A 25 -5.73 19.45 -20.86
N GLY A 26 -4.48 19.76 -21.24
CA GLY A 26 -3.98 21.10 -21.46
C GLY A 26 -3.60 21.87 -20.20
N VAL A 27 -3.36 21.19 -19.08
CA VAL A 27 -2.96 21.82 -17.82
C VAL A 27 -1.43 21.73 -17.66
N HIS A 28 -0.80 22.84 -17.26
CA HIS A 28 0.62 22.87 -16.93
C HIS A 28 0.89 22.15 -15.60
N VAL A 29 1.91 21.28 -15.57
CA VAL A 29 2.24 20.49 -14.39
C VAL A 29 3.71 20.68 -14.01
N ASP A 30 3.94 21.00 -12.73
CA ASP A 30 5.25 20.94 -12.11
C ASP A 30 5.35 19.62 -11.33
N LEU A 31 6.16 18.68 -11.82
CA LEU A 31 6.36 17.36 -11.21
C LEU A 31 7.62 17.39 -10.32
N VAL A 32 7.40 17.29 -9.01
CA VAL A 32 8.45 17.30 -7.99
C VAL A 32 8.76 15.89 -7.51
N SER A 33 10.04 15.51 -7.46
CA SER A 33 10.47 14.18 -7.02
C SER A 33 11.81 14.24 -6.30
N MET A 34 11.94 13.57 -5.15
CA MET A 34 13.20 13.45 -4.40
C MET A 34 14.28 12.66 -5.14
N VAL A 35 13.89 11.86 -6.11
CA VAL A 35 14.79 11.03 -6.94
C VAL A 35 14.39 11.21 -8.40
N PRO A 36 15.25 10.85 -9.36
CA PRO A 36 14.79 10.72 -10.75
C PRO A 36 13.56 9.83 -10.81
N VAL A 37 12.54 10.22 -11.57
CA VAL A 37 11.26 9.51 -11.62
C VAL A 37 11.42 8.02 -11.88
N LYS A 38 12.39 7.63 -12.72
CA LYS A 38 12.77 6.23 -13.01
C LYS A 38 13.39 5.47 -11.82
N ARG A 39 13.64 6.12 -10.70
CA ARG A 39 14.17 5.54 -9.45
C ARG A 39 13.18 5.56 -8.31
N SER A 40 11.93 5.96 -8.55
CA SER A 40 10.84 5.88 -7.58
C SER A 40 10.62 4.44 -7.10
N HIS A 41 9.95 4.26 -5.95
CA HIS A 41 9.69 2.92 -5.39
C HIS A 41 8.97 1.99 -6.38
N SER A 42 8.13 2.52 -7.25
CA SER A 42 7.42 1.76 -8.29
C SER A 42 8.33 0.87 -9.15
N VAL A 43 9.61 1.25 -9.34
CA VAL A 43 10.59 0.45 -10.11
C VAL A 43 10.83 -0.93 -9.50
N CYS A 44 10.61 -1.10 -8.18
CA CYS A 44 10.84 -2.35 -7.46
C CYS A 44 9.71 -3.37 -7.63
N ALA A 45 8.55 -3.00 -8.20
CA ALA A 45 7.40 -3.88 -8.32
C ALA A 45 7.65 -4.99 -9.36
N GLN A 46 7.54 -6.25 -8.90
CA GLN A 46 7.84 -7.44 -9.71
C GLN A 46 6.57 -8.16 -10.16
N GLY A 47 5.49 -8.03 -9.39
CA GLY A 47 4.32 -8.91 -9.46
C GLY A 47 3.57 -8.82 -10.78
N GLY A 48 3.05 -7.69 -11.09
CA GLY A 48 2.15 -7.45 -12.23
C GLY A 48 0.95 -6.60 -11.83
N ILE A 49 0.04 -6.44 -12.76
CA ILE A 49 -1.15 -5.59 -12.65
C ILE A 49 -2.41 -6.41 -12.97
N ASN A 50 -3.40 -6.35 -12.07
CA ASN A 50 -4.65 -7.10 -12.23
C ASN A 50 -5.60 -6.42 -13.22
N SER A 51 -6.26 -7.26 -14.03
CA SER A 51 -7.41 -6.86 -14.84
C SER A 51 -8.11 -8.11 -15.39
N VAL A 52 -9.41 -8.04 -15.51
CA VAL A 52 -10.20 -9.03 -16.26
C VAL A 52 -9.88 -8.89 -17.76
N ASN A 53 -10.02 -9.96 -18.53
CA ASN A 53 -9.90 -9.96 -19.97
C ASN A 53 -10.85 -11.01 -20.59
N ASP A 54 -10.92 -11.07 -21.92
CA ASP A 54 -11.83 -11.97 -22.60
C ASP A 54 -11.57 -13.45 -22.30
N THR A 55 -10.28 -13.83 -22.14
CA THR A 55 -9.92 -15.19 -21.77
C THR A 55 -10.44 -15.57 -20.37
N THR A 56 -10.32 -14.66 -19.40
CA THR A 56 -10.81 -14.91 -18.03
C THR A 56 -12.35 -14.81 -17.98
N ARG A 57 -12.97 -13.90 -18.75
CA ARG A 57 -14.45 -13.83 -18.89
C ARG A 57 -15.03 -15.13 -19.46
N ALA A 58 -14.36 -15.74 -20.45
CA ALA A 58 -14.77 -17.04 -20.99
C ALA A 58 -14.70 -18.18 -19.95
N LEU A 59 -13.94 -18.00 -18.86
CA LEU A 59 -13.85 -18.91 -17.72
C LEU A 59 -14.79 -18.53 -16.56
N GLY A 60 -15.67 -17.54 -16.75
CA GLY A 60 -16.66 -17.10 -15.77
C GLY A 60 -16.19 -15.94 -14.86
N ASP A 61 -15.07 -15.32 -15.16
CA ASP A 61 -14.61 -14.10 -14.48
C ASP A 61 -15.35 -12.84 -14.96
N SER A 62 -15.31 -11.76 -14.17
CA SER A 62 -15.89 -10.47 -14.52
C SER A 62 -15.28 -9.33 -13.68
N GLU A 63 -15.50 -8.10 -14.12
CA GLU A 63 -15.12 -6.90 -13.36
C GLU A 63 -15.84 -6.88 -12.00
N TRP A 64 -17.08 -7.37 -11.94
CA TRP A 64 -17.80 -7.52 -10.68
C TRP A 64 -17.11 -8.52 -9.73
N LEU A 65 -16.65 -9.66 -10.24
CA LEU A 65 -15.89 -10.62 -9.44
C LEU A 65 -14.52 -10.07 -9.02
N HIS A 66 -13.89 -9.23 -9.85
CA HIS A 66 -12.66 -8.55 -9.46
C HIS A 66 -12.91 -7.52 -8.34
N PHE A 67 -14.01 -6.78 -8.43
CA PHE A 67 -14.47 -5.88 -7.37
C PHE A 67 -14.77 -6.66 -6.08
N ASP A 68 -15.56 -7.73 -6.16
CA ASP A 68 -15.92 -8.56 -5.01
C ASP A 68 -14.70 -9.18 -4.32
N ASP A 69 -13.76 -9.76 -5.09
CA ASP A 69 -12.49 -10.30 -4.57
C ASP A 69 -11.66 -9.21 -3.87
N THR A 70 -11.68 -7.98 -4.39
CA THR A 70 -10.92 -6.86 -3.81
C THR A 70 -11.52 -6.44 -2.48
N VAL A 71 -12.84 -6.29 -2.39
CA VAL A 71 -13.55 -5.90 -1.16
C VAL A 71 -13.47 -7.03 -0.12
N TYR A 72 -13.67 -8.28 -0.54
CA TYR A 72 -13.51 -9.46 0.31
C TYR A 72 -12.06 -9.58 0.82
N GLY A 73 -11.08 -9.36 -0.06
CA GLY A 73 -9.66 -9.32 0.28
C GLY A 73 -9.33 -8.24 1.31
N GLY A 74 -9.92 -7.06 1.18
CA GLY A 74 -9.79 -5.91 2.09
C GLY A 74 -10.62 -6.01 3.37
N ALA A 75 -11.25 -7.15 3.62
CA ALA A 75 -12.10 -7.42 4.78
C ALA A 75 -13.23 -6.38 4.96
N PHE A 76 -13.79 -5.93 3.82
CA PHE A 76 -14.91 -4.99 3.70
C PHE A 76 -14.63 -3.57 4.26
N LEU A 77 -13.39 -3.23 4.54
CA LEU A 77 -13.00 -1.88 4.99
C LEU A 77 -12.65 -0.94 3.82
N ASN A 78 -12.72 -1.43 2.58
CA ASN A 78 -12.57 -0.64 1.36
C ASN A 78 -13.79 0.28 1.17
N HIS A 79 -13.60 1.47 0.62
CA HIS A 79 -14.70 2.27 0.10
C HIS A 79 -15.15 1.68 -1.25
N GLN A 80 -16.36 1.13 -1.30
CA GLN A 80 -16.81 0.31 -2.43
C GLN A 80 -16.92 1.06 -3.77
N PRO A 81 -17.43 2.32 -3.84
CA PRO A 81 -17.52 3.03 -5.11
C PRO A 81 -16.17 3.24 -5.82
N PRO A 82 -15.10 3.73 -5.17
CA PRO A 82 -13.78 3.82 -5.79
C PRO A 82 -13.24 2.46 -6.28
N VAL A 83 -13.42 1.40 -5.48
CA VAL A 83 -12.96 0.04 -5.83
C VAL A 83 -13.73 -0.51 -7.03
N LYS A 84 -15.05 -0.24 -7.12
CA LYS A 84 -15.88 -0.65 -8.25
C LYS A 84 -15.40 0.00 -9.53
N GLU A 85 -15.18 1.31 -9.50
CA GLU A 85 -14.68 2.07 -10.64
C GLU A 85 -13.29 1.56 -11.08
N MET A 86 -12.38 1.32 -10.13
CA MET A 86 -11.06 0.76 -10.42
C MET A 86 -11.15 -0.61 -11.11
N ALA A 87 -12.05 -1.49 -10.68
CA ALA A 87 -12.22 -2.81 -11.27
C ALA A 87 -12.76 -2.72 -12.72
N ASP A 88 -13.72 -1.83 -12.95
CA ASP A 88 -14.31 -1.58 -14.28
C ASP A 88 -13.30 -0.95 -15.26
N TRP A 89 -12.38 -0.13 -14.75
CA TRP A 89 -11.33 0.49 -15.56
C TRP A 89 -10.13 -0.42 -15.79
N GLY A 90 -9.98 -1.51 -15.05
CA GLY A 90 -8.84 -2.42 -15.15
C GLY A 90 -8.50 -2.82 -16.60
N PRO A 91 -9.46 -3.28 -17.43
CA PRO A 91 -9.20 -3.60 -18.84
C PRO A 91 -8.64 -2.41 -19.63
N LYS A 92 -9.25 -1.22 -19.49
CA LYS A 92 -8.82 0.00 -20.19
C LYS A 92 -7.41 0.43 -19.81
N VAL A 93 -7.04 0.29 -18.53
CA VAL A 93 -5.69 0.59 -18.04
C VAL A 93 -4.66 -0.34 -18.68
N ILE A 94 -4.93 -1.64 -18.76
CA ILE A 94 -4.03 -2.60 -19.42
C ILE A 94 -3.91 -2.30 -20.91
N ASP A 95 -5.02 -2.03 -21.61
CA ASP A 95 -5.00 -1.71 -23.02
C ASP A 95 -4.21 -0.43 -23.31
N LEU A 96 -4.34 0.60 -22.46
CA LEU A 96 -3.53 1.80 -22.55
C LEU A 96 -2.04 1.48 -22.41
N LEU A 97 -1.66 0.75 -21.39
CA LEU A 97 -0.26 0.41 -21.11
C LEU A 97 0.36 -0.46 -22.23
N ASP A 98 -0.40 -1.39 -22.79
CA ASP A 98 0.04 -2.21 -23.93
C ASP A 98 0.29 -1.33 -25.17
N ARG A 99 -0.61 -0.38 -25.47
CA ARG A 99 -0.43 0.61 -26.56
C ARG A 99 0.75 1.56 -26.32
N LEU A 100 1.05 1.89 -25.07
CA LEU A 100 2.21 2.70 -24.69
C LEU A 100 3.52 1.91 -24.79
N GLY A 101 3.48 0.65 -25.22
CA GLY A 101 4.65 -0.18 -25.49
C GLY A 101 5.21 -0.92 -24.28
N VAL A 102 4.42 -1.11 -23.21
CA VAL A 102 4.84 -1.98 -22.10
C VAL A 102 5.02 -3.41 -22.63
N PRO A 103 6.23 -4.00 -22.51
CA PRO A 103 6.53 -5.32 -23.06
C PRO A 103 5.96 -6.44 -22.17
N PHE A 104 4.63 -6.50 -22.03
CA PHE A 104 3.97 -7.57 -21.30
C PHE A 104 4.31 -8.94 -21.90
N ASN A 105 4.44 -9.94 -21.03
CA ASN A 105 4.58 -11.32 -21.47
C ASN A 105 3.37 -11.75 -22.30
N ARG A 106 3.64 -12.57 -23.33
CA ARG A 106 2.60 -13.06 -24.25
C ARG A 106 2.62 -14.57 -24.33
N THR A 107 1.46 -15.16 -24.62
CA THR A 107 1.31 -16.58 -24.99
C THR A 107 1.87 -16.81 -26.39
N GLN A 108 1.95 -18.06 -26.82
CA GLN A 108 2.40 -18.40 -28.17
C GLN A 108 1.49 -17.84 -29.27
N GLU A 109 0.20 -17.66 -28.95
CA GLU A 109 -0.81 -17.07 -29.84
C GLU A 109 -0.75 -15.53 -29.87
N GLY A 110 0.11 -14.92 -29.06
CA GLY A 110 0.29 -13.46 -29.02
C GLY A 110 -0.62 -12.72 -28.02
N HIS A 111 -1.49 -13.43 -27.29
CA HIS A 111 -2.30 -12.82 -26.22
C HIS A 111 -1.44 -12.47 -25.01
N LEU A 112 -1.90 -11.50 -24.19
CA LEU A 112 -1.25 -11.19 -22.93
C LEU A 112 -1.25 -12.40 -21.99
N ASP A 113 -0.06 -12.89 -21.61
CA ASP A 113 0.06 -13.96 -20.61
C ASP A 113 -0.32 -13.43 -19.22
N ARG A 114 -0.97 -14.28 -18.44
CA ARG A 114 -1.50 -13.94 -17.13
C ARG A 114 -1.17 -15.00 -16.10
N ARG A 115 -1.07 -14.57 -14.84
CA ARG A 115 -0.78 -15.44 -13.70
C ARG A 115 -1.70 -15.18 -12.51
N ARG A 116 -1.71 -16.12 -11.56
CA ARG A 116 -2.47 -15.99 -10.31
C ARG A 116 -1.67 -15.25 -9.25
N PHE A 117 -2.41 -14.56 -8.38
CA PHE A 117 -1.89 -13.97 -7.17
C PHE A 117 -2.75 -14.35 -5.95
N GLY A 118 -2.21 -14.14 -4.73
CA GLY A 118 -2.91 -14.47 -3.50
C GLY A 118 -4.25 -13.75 -3.36
N GLY A 119 -5.25 -14.48 -2.92
CA GLY A 119 -6.60 -14.01 -2.69
C GLY A 119 -7.55 -14.17 -3.90
N THR A 120 -7.08 -14.66 -5.06
CA THR A 120 -7.92 -14.92 -6.22
C THR A 120 -7.64 -16.27 -6.86
N LEU A 121 -8.67 -16.88 -7.45
CA LEU A 121 -8.57 -18.14 -8.20
C LEU A 121 -8.43 -17.92 -9.72
N TYR A 122 -8.65 -16.70 -10.22
CA TYR A 122 -8.53 -16.35 -11.63
C TYR A 122 -7.13 -15.83 -11.99
N LYS A 123 -6.71 -16.08 -13.23
CA LYS A 123 -5.45 -15.54 -13.78
C LYS A 123 -5.64 -14.11 -14.30
N ARG A 124 -5.69 -13.12 -13.42
CA ARG A 124 -5.94 -11.72 -13.79
C ARG A 124 -4.68 -10.89 -14.00
N THR A 125 -3.52 -11.34 -13.54
CA THR A 125 -2.33 -10.51 -13.44
C THR A 125 -1.51 -10.53 -14.73
N ALA A 126 -1.54 -9.45 -15.50
CA ALA A 126 -0.60 -9.19 -16.59
C ALA A 126 0.76 -8.77 -16.01
N PHE A 127 1.87 -9.14 -16.66
CA PHE A 127 3.21 -8.92 -16.13
C PHE A 127 4.27 -8.79 -17.23
N ALA A 128 5.38 -8.14 -16.92
CA ALA A 128 6.57 -8.04 -17.78
C ALA A 128 7.77 -8.67 -17.03
N GLY A 129 7.90 -9.98 -17.09
CA GLY A 129 8.94 -10.74 -16.40
C GLY A 129 8.97 -10.48 -14.88
N ALA A 130 10.16 -10.13 -14.37
CA ALA A 130 10.40 -9.72 -12.98
C ALA A 130 10.49 -8.19 -12.80
N THR A 131 10.22 -7.40 -13.85
CA THR A 131 10.45 -5.95 -13.88
C THR A 131 9.20 -5.17 -14.27
N THR A 132 8.02 -5.69 -13.95
CA THR A 132 6.74 -5.08 -14.36
C THR A 132 6.67 -3.60 -13.98
N GLY A 133 6.94 -3.24 -12.73
CA GLY A 133 6.91 -1.84 -12.29
C GLY A 133 7.88 -0.94 -13.05
N GLN A 134 9.08 -1.42 -13.36
CA GLN A 134 10.06 -0.70 -14.16
C GLN A 134 9.55 -0.42 -15.58
N GLN A 135 8.94 -1.41 -16.22
CA GLN A 135 8.43 -1.26 -17.58
C GLN A 135 7.24 -0.30 -17.65
N LEU A 136 6.32 -0.37 -16.68
CA LEU A 136 5.22 0.57 -16.54
C LEU A 136 5.73 2.00 -16.33
N LEU A 137 6.73 2.15 -15.47
CA LEU A 137 7.33 3.44 -15.14
C LEU A 137 7.99 4.08 -16.37
N TYR A 138 8.71 3.26 -17.16
CA TYR A 138 9.36 3.75 -18.39
C TYR A 138 8.34 4.20 -19.43
N ALA A 139 7.27 3.43 -19.64
CA ALA A 139 6.23 3.79 -20.58
C ALA A 139 5.53 5.09 -20.22
N LEU A 140 5.21 5.31 -18.94
CA LEU A 140 4.59 6.55 -18.48
C LEU A 140 5.56 7.74 -18.51
N ASP A 141 6.84 7.55 -18.16
CA ASP A 141 7.84 8.62 -18.26
C ASP A 141 8.07 9.06 -19.72
N GLU A 142 8.03 8.14 -20.68
CA GLU A 142 8.11 8.50 -22.11
C GLU A 142 6.95 9.43 -22.51
N GLN A 143 5.74 9.18 -22.03
CA GLN A 143 4.62 10.08 -22.28
C GLN A 143 4.77 11.43 -21.60
N VAL A 144 5.27 11.46 -20.37
CA VAL A 144 5.55 12.71 -19.66
C VAL A 144 6.64 13.52 -20.37
N ARG A 145 7.68 12.87 -20.91
CA ARG A 145 8.74 13.52 -21.71
C ARG A 145 8.19 14.17 -22.97
N ARG A 146 7.19 13.56 -23.61
CA ARG A 146 6.51 14.20 -24.73
C ARG A 146 5.94 15.56 -24.32
N TRP A 147 5.26 15.60 -23.17
CA TRP A 147 4.66 16.85 -22.66
C TRP A 147 5.69 17.85 -22.14
N GLU A 148 6.87 17.39 -21.69
CA GLU A 148 8.02 18.28 -21.42
C GLU A 148 8.47 18.98 -22.70
N SER A 149 8.52 18.27 -23.85
CA SER A 149 8.91 18.87 -25.12
C SER A 149 7.89 19.85 -25.70
N GLU A 150 6.66 19.83 -25.18
CA GLU A 150 5.58 20.76 -25.51
C GLU A 150 5.39 21.87 -24.44
N ASP A 151 6.34 22.00 -23.50
CA ASP A 151 6.38 22.99 -22.40
C ASP A 151 5.19 22.89 -21.41
N LEU A 152 4.40 21.80 -21.44
CA LEU A 152 3.28 21.58 -20.53
C LEU A 152 3.72 20.94 -19.21
N VAL A 153 4.89 20.31 -19.15
CA VAL A 153 5.42 19.68 -17.94
C VAL A 153 6.82 20.19 -17.64
N ARG A 154 7.09 20.51 -16.37
CA ARG A 154 8.45 20.74 -15.85
C ARG A 154 8.74 19.72 -14.77
N LYS A 155 9.88 19.00 -14.87
CA LYS A 155 10.34 18.09 -13.82
C LYS A 155 11.33 18.76 -12.89
N PHE A 156 11.07 18.61 -11.59
CA PHE A 156 11.96 18.98 -10.49
C PHE A 156 12.45 17.70 -9.82
N GLU A 157 13.43 17.04 -10.42
CA GLU A 157 14.06 15.83 -9.86
C GLU A 157 15.14 16.22 -8.85
N PHE A 158 15.30 15.44 -7.77
CA PHE A 158 16.11 15.76 -6.60
C PHE A 158 15.60 17.00 -5.83
N TRP A 159 14.27 17.18 -5.80
CA TRP A 159 13.62 18.20 -4.99
C TRP A 159 12.74 17.55 -3.92
N GLU A 160 12.93 18.01 -2.68
CA GLU A 160 12.15 17.56 -1.53
C GLU A 160 10.93 18.48 -1.33
N PHE A 161 9.76 17.90 -1.13
CA PHE A 161 8.56 18.62 -0.69
C PHE A 161 8.69 18.97 0.80
N LEU A 162 8.52 20.25 1.17
CA LEU A 162 8.61 20.71 2.56
C LEU A 162 7.26 20.99 3.20
N GLY A 163 6.25 21.43 2.46
CA GLY A 163 4.93 21.73 2.97
C GLY A 163 4.01 22.35 1.92
N THR A 164 2.74 22.48 2.24
CA THR A 164 1.74 23.17 1.41
C THR A 164 1.77 24.69 1.67
N ILE A 165 1.24 25.45 0.72
CA ILE A 165 0.97 26.88 0.88
C ILE A 165 -0.55 27.04 0.85
N THR A 166 -1.13 27.43 1.97
CA THR A 166 -2.58 27.66 2.11
C THR A 166 -2.86 29.14 2.35
N ASP A 167 -3.91 29.65 1.71
CA ASP A 167 -4.36 31.02 1.95
C ASP A 167 -5.18 31.14 3.25
N ASP A 168 -5.62 32.35 3.58
CA ASP A 168 -6.40 32.66 4.77
C ASP A 168 -7.81 32.05 4.76
N GLN A 169 -8.27 31.52 3.62
CA GLN A 169 -9.51 30.76 3.49
C GLN A 169 -9.28 29.25 3.64
N GLY A 170 -8.04 28.81 3.88
CA GLY A 170 -7.67 27.41 4.00
C GLY A 170 -7.56 26.68 2.67
N VAL A 171 -7.51 27.39 1.53
CA VAL A 171 -7.37 26.80 0.19
C VAL A 171 -5.88 26.60 -0.13
N CYS A 172 -5.51 25.44 -0.63
CA CYS A 172 -4.15 25.14 -1.08
C CYS A 172 -3.83 25.94 -2.36
N ARG A 173 -2.72 26.72 -2.32
CA ARG A 173 -2.26 27.62 -3.40
C ARG A 173 -0.87 27.25 -3.92
N GLY A 174 -0.31 26.14 -3.50
CA GLY A 174 0.99 25.69 -3.97
C GLY A 174 1.76 24.86 -2.94
N ALA A 175 3.04 24.70 -3.20
CA ALA A 175 3.94 23.90 -2.37
C ALA A 175 5.27 24.63 -2.14
N VAL A 176 5.91 24.38 -0.99
CA VAL A 176 7.30 24.73 -0.74
C VAL A 176 8.16 23.50 -0.97
N VAL A 177 9.23 23.69 -1.74
CA VAL A 177 10.15 22.61 -2.13
C VAL A 177 11.60 23.04 -1.91
N GLN A 178 12.48 22.05 -1.73
CA GLN A 178 13.92 22.29 -1.59
C GLN A 178 14.71 21.51 -2.63
N ASP A 179 15.58 22.19 -3.36
CA ASP A 179 16.60 21.56 -4.18
C ASP A 179 17.61 20.83 -3.28
N MET A 180 17.75 19.54 -3.46
CA MET A 180 18.62 18.71 -2.61
C MET A 180 20.11 18.87 -2.93
N PHE A 181 20.47 19.55 -4.03
CA PHE A 181 21.85 19.89 -4.36
C PHE A 181 22.25 21.26 -3.83
N SER A 182 21.56 22.31 -4.29
CA SER A 182 21.88 23.70 -3.90
C SER A 182 21.35 24.09 -2.53
N MET A 183 20.45 23.30 -1.95
CA MET A 183 19.73 23.57 -0.72
C MET A 183 18.76 24.78 -0.81
N GLU A 184 18.54 25.32 -2.01
CA GLU A 184 17.60 26.41 -2.26
C GLU A 184 16.17 25.98 -1.88
N ILE A 185 15.50 26.80 -1.07
CA ILE A 185 14.07 26.64 -0.74
C ILE A 185 13.27 27.58 -1.63
N ARG A 186 12.27 27.03 -2.32
CA ARG A 186 11.45 27.74 -3.31
C ARG A 186 9.96 27.45 -3.10
N ALA A 187 9.14 28.47 -3.27
CA ALA A 187 7.69 28.29 -3.42
C ALA A 187 7.33 28.03 -4.88
N LEU A 188 6.46 27.08 -5.11
CA LEU A 188 5.83 26.79 -6.40
C LEU A 188 4.34 27.12 -6.28
N PRO A 189 3.85 28.23 -6.87
CA PRO A 189 2.42 28.52 -6.95
C PRO A 189 1.70 27.48 -7.81
N GLY A 190 0.52 27.01 -7.36
CA GLY A 190 -0.29 26.05 -8.08
C GLY A 190 -1.75 26.12 -7.68
N ASP A 191 -2.65 26.00 -8.68
CA ASP A 191 -4.10 26.02 -8.48
C ASP A 191 -4.62 24.75 -7.80
N ALA A 192 -3.83 23.68 -7.82
CA ALA A 192 -4.00 22.46 -7.03
C ALA A 192 -2.63 21.82 -6.75
N VAL A 193 -2.55 21.06 -5.65
CA VAL A 193 -1.39 20.22 -5.29
C VAL A 193 -1.87 18.78 -5.16
N VAL A 194 -1.10 17.83 -5.72
CA VAL A 194 -1.45 16.41 -5.72
C VAL A 194 -0.33 15.62 -5.04
N MET A 195 -0.66 14.96 -3.93
CA MET A 195 0.26 14.09 -3.21
C MET A 195 0.26 12.69 -3.83
N ALA A 196 1.34 12.32 -4.51
CA ALA A 196 1.59 10.99 -5.09
C ALA A 196 2.85 10.36 -4.47
N THR A 197 3.04 10.54 -3.17
CA THR A 197 4.28 10.41 -2.42
C THR A 197 4.55 9.01 -1.89
N GLY A 198 3.62 8.07 -2.12
CA GLY A 198 3.76 6.69 -1.68
C GLY A 198 3.59 6.51 -0.17
N GLY A 199 4.02 5.37 0.34
CA GLY A 199 3.80 4.94 1.73
C GLY A 199 4.96 5.26 2.67
N CYS A 200 4.89 4.70 3.90
CA CYS A 200 5.74 5.02 5.04
C CYS A 200 6.59 3.83 5.56
N GLY A 201 7.02 2.94 4.66
CA GLY A 201 7.70 1.69 5.05
C GLY A 201 9.02 1.86 5.80
N LEU A 202 9.69 3.02 5.71
CA LEU A 202 10.96 3.25 6.40
C LEU A 202 10.78 3.48 7.92
N ILE A 203 9.57 3.72 8.39
CA ILE A 203 9.26 3.75 9.84
C ILE A 203 9.60 2.41 10.51
N PHE A 204 9.64 1.31 9.74
CA PHE A 204 9.85 -0.05 10.23
C PHE A 204 11.27 -0.53 9.92
N GLY A 205 11.90 -1.24 10.85
CA GLY A 205 13.24 -1.80 10.70
C GLY A 205 13.33 -2.93 9.67
N LYS A 206 12.20 -3.58 9.33
CA LYS A 206 12.15 -4.67 8.33
C LYS A 206 11.08 -4.36 7.28
N SER A 207 11.53 -3.87 6.12
CA SER A 207 10.67 -3.46 5.02
C SER A 207 11.24 -3.85 3.67
N THR A 208 10.37 -4.19 2.72
CA THR A 208 10.70 -4.36 1.30
C THR A 208 10.56 -3.06 0.50
N MET A 209 10.04 -2.00 1.12
CA MET A 209 9.85 -0.70 0.49
C MET A 209 11.19 0.04 0.28
N SER A 210 11.21 1.03 -0.57
CA SER A 210 12.40 1.85 -0.83
C SER A 210 12.76 2.69 0.40
N MET A 211 14.05 3.01 0.55
CA MET A 211 14.56 3.91 1.59
C MET A 211 14.00 5.34 1.50
N ILE A 212 13.42 5.72 0.35
CA ILE A 212 12.72 7.00 0.18
C ILE A 212 11.28 6.98 0.66
N CYS A 213 10.72 5.81 0.99
CA CYS A 213 9.35 5.66 1.51
C CYS A 213 9.31 6.00 3.00
N THR A 214 9.68 7.23 3.34
CA THR A 214 9.72 7.72 4.73
C THR A 214 8.34 8.07 5.28
N GLY A 215 7.36 8.33 4.41
CA GLY A 215 6.08 8.94 4.81
C GLY A 215 6.18 10.43 5.14
N GLY A 216 7.38 11.05 5.00
CA GLY A 216 7.62 12.43 5.43
C GLY A 216 6.68 13.44 4.78
N ALA A 217 6.46 13.37 3.48
CA ALA A 217 5.55 14.29 2.80
C ALA A 217 4.08 14.13 3.30
N ASN A 218 3.62 12.88 3.51
CA ASN A 218 2.29 12.61 4.07
C ASN A 218 2.18 13.13 5.51
N SER A 219 3.25 12.97 6.31
CA SER A 219 3.31 13.50 7.67
C SER A 219 3.19 15.02 7.70
N ARG A 220 3.88 15.72 6.78
CA ARG A 220 3.86 17.20 6.72
C ARG A 220 2.46 17.73 6.42
N VAL A 221 1.77 17.18 5.40
CA VAL A 221 0.40 17.62 5.12
C VAL A 221 -0.57 17.25 6.24
N TYR A 222 -0.34 16.11 6.94
CA TYR A 222 -1.09 15.76 8.14
C TYR A 222 -0.86 16.77 9.27
N GLN A 223 0.35 17.19 9.52
CA GLN A 223 0.69 18.23 10.51
C GLN A 223 0.14 19.62 10.11
N GLU A 224 -0.11 19.84 8.82
CA GLU A 224 -0.70 21.07 8.27
C GLU A 224 -2.26 21.02 8.24
N GLY A 225 -2.87 19.95 8.75
CA GLY A 225 -4.32 19.84 8.95
C GLY A 225 -5.03 18.90 7.97
N ALA A 226 -4.33 18.23 7.06
CA ALA A 226 -4.93 17.14 6.30
C ALA A 226 -5.22 15.96 7.25
N LYS A 227 -6.37 15.31 7.09
CA LYS A 227 -6.71 14.11 7.86
C LYS A 227 -5.92 12.91 7.35
N TYR A 228 -5.72 11.89 8.22
CA TYR A 228 -5.05 10.64 7.87
C TYR A 228 -5.96 9.45 8.17
N GLY A 229 -6.20 8.61 7.17
CA GLY A 229 -7.14 7.48 7.26
C GLY A 229 -6.43 6.14 7.46
N ASN A 230 -6.99 5.26 8.29
CA ASN A 230 -6.62 3.84 8.41
C ASN A 230 -5.11 3.57 8.62
N GLY A 231 -4.39 4.44 9.35
CA GLY A 231 -2.94 4.37 9.51
C GLY A 231 -2.42 3.06 10.09
N GLU A 232 -3.21 2.37 10.91
CA GLU A 232 -2.88 1.07 11.51
C GLU A 232 -2.88 -0.10 10.52
N PHE A 233 -3.40 0.08 9.30
CA PHE A 233 -3.44 -0.98 8.30
C PHE A 233 -2.23 -0.93 7.37
N LEU A 234 -1.26 -1.77 7.70
CA LEU A 234 -0.01 -1.95 6.96
C LEU A 234 0.08 -3.38 6.47
N GLN A 235 0.29 -3.55 5.16
CA GLN A 235 0.45 -4.88 4.61
C GLN A 235 1.85 -5.42 4.87
N VAL A 236 1.89 -6.59 5.48
CA VAL A 236 3.10 -7.40 5.61
C VAL A 236 3.12 -8.42 4.47
N HIS A 237 4.19 -8.45 3.68
CA HIS A 237 4.33 -9.44 2.61
C HIS A 237 4.94 -10.73 3.16
N PRO A 238 4.34 -11.91 2.90
CA PRO A 238 4.79 -13.17 3.50
C PRO A 238 6.15 -13.65 2.97
N THR A 239 6.58 -13.20 1.80
CA THR A 239 7.75 -13.73 1.10
C THR A 239 8.86 -12.69 0.91
N ALA A 240 9.31 -12.04 1.99
CA ALA A 240 10.55 -11.28 1.96
C ALA A 240 11.76 -12.20 2.17
N VAL A 241 12.87 -11.88 1.51
CA VAL A 241 14.14 -12.58 1.70
C VAL A 241 14.80 -12.03 2.96
N PRO A 242 15.08 -12.86 3.98
CA PRO A 242 15.70 -12.40 5.22
C PRO A 242 17.07 -11.74 4.97
N GLY A 243 17.35 -10.66 5.69
CA GLY A 243 18.59 -9.89 5.55
C GLY A 243 18.81 -8.94 6.72
N ALA A 244 19.96 -8.27 6.74
CA ALA A 244 20.35 -7.35 7.81
C ALA A 244 19.72 -5.95 7.63
N ASP A 245 19.61 -5.50 6.38
CA ASP A 245 19.16 -4.17 6.00
C ASP A 245 17.77 -4.17 5.33
N LYS A 246 17.54 -3.28 4.37
CA LYS A 246 16.38 -3.29 3.49
C LYS A 246 16.19 -4.66 2.85
N LEU A 247 15.06 -5.29 3.09
CA LEU A 247 14.79 -6.63 2.61
C LEU A 247 14.46 -6.64 1.11
N ARG A 248 14.77 -7.76 0.45
CA ARG A 248 14.40 -7.99 -0.94
C ARG A 248 13.08 -8.74 -1.00
N LEU A 249 12.20 -8.29 -1.89
CA LEU A 249 10.95 -8.98 -2.16
C LEU A 249 11.21 -10.25 -2.98
N MET A 250 10.72 -11.40 -2.51
CA MET A 250 10.49 -12.54 -3.37
C MET A 250 9.06 -12.45 -3.93
N SER A 251 8.97 -12.33 -5.23
CA SER A 251 7.68 -12.13 -5.92
C SER A 251 6.67 -13.23 -5.55
N GLU A 252 5.45 -12.81 -5.31
CA GLU A 252 4.33 -13.72 -5.09
C GLU A 252 4.07 -14.67 -6.27
N SER A 253 4.57 -14.33 -7.46
CA SER A 253 4.55 -15.21 -8.63
C SER A 253 5.17 -16.58 -8.35
N ALA A 254 6.16 -16.68 -7.46
CA ALA A 254 6.75 -17.95 -7.07
C ALA A 254 5.68 -18.91 -6.50
N ARG A 255 4.80 -18.41 -5.62
CA ARG A 255 3.65 -19.17 -5.10
C ARG A 255 2.57 -19.36 -6.19
N GLY A 256 2.30 -18.32 -6.98
CA GLY A 256 1.31 -18.32 -8.06
C GLY A 256 1.56 -19.34 -9.16
N GLU A 257 2.82 -19.65 -9.43
CA GLU A 257 3.24 -20.65 -10.43
C GLU A 257 3.49 -22.06 -9.81
N GLY A 258 3.10 -22.27 -8.55
CA GLY A 258 3.12 -23.58 -7.90
C GLY A 258 4.18 -23.78 -6.82
N GLY A 259 4.86 -22.74 -6.40
CA GLY A 259 5.79 -22.82 -5.26
C GLY A 259 5.06 -23.14 -3.96
N ARG A 260 5.63 -24.05 -3.17
CA ARG A 260 5.03 -24.58 -1.92
C ARG A 260 5.77 -24.05 -0.70
N VAL A 261 5.01 -23.62 0.31
CA VAL A 261 5.57 -23.13 1.59
C VAL A 261 5.51 -24.23 2.63
N TRP A 262 6.64 -24.54 3.28
CA TRP A 262 6.70 -25.60 4.28
C TRP A 262 7.82 -25.40 5.30
N VAL A 263 7.74 -26.16 6.38
CA VAL A 263 8.81 -26.36 7.39
C VAL A 263 8.94 -27.84 7.70
N PRO A 264 10.07 -28.31 8.27
CA PRO A 264 10.15 -29.63 8.89
C PRO A 264 9.12 -29.76 10.03
N ARG A 265 8.54 -30.95 10.22
CA ARG A 265 7.63 -31.21 11.36
C ARG A 265 8.39 -31.30 12.69
N THR A 266 9.71 -31.49 12.64
CA THR A 266 10.57 -31.56 13.83
C THR A 266 11.21 -30.20 14.07
N PRO A 267 11.08 -29.60 15.27
CA PRO A 267 11.77 -28.36 15.63
C PRO A 267 13.29 -28.47 15.48
N HIS A 268 13.92 -27.38 15.03
CA HIS A 268 15.37 -27.28 14.88
C HIS A 268 16.03 -28.35 13.98
N ASP A 269 15.30 -28.84 12.99
CA ASP A 269 15.83 -29.77 12.00
C ASP A 269 16.91 -29.11 11.15
N SER A 270 18.15 -29.53 11.31
CA SER A 270 19.32 -28.97 10.61
C SER A 270 19.72 -29.74 9.35
N ARG A 271 18.93 -30.75 8.94
CA ARG A 271 19.18 -31.51 7.71
C ARG A 271 19.10 -30.62 6.49
N ASP A 272 19.82 -31.01 5.44
CA ASP A 272 19.61 -30.40 4.13
C ASP A 272 18.14 -30.55 3.71
N PRO A 273 17.44 -29.46 3.30
CA PRO A 273 16.02 -29.53 2.96
C PRO A 273 15.68 -30.52 1.85
N SER A 274 16.64 -30.82 0.95
CA SER A 274 16.45 -31.84 -0.09
C SER A 274 16.45 -33.27 0.46
N SER A 275 17.03 -33.49 1.64
CA SER A 275 17.08 -34.79 2.30
C SER A 275 15.89 -35.10 3.20
N ILE A 276 15.00 -34.11 3.46
CA ILE A 276 13.84 -34.26 4.32
C ILE A 276 12.72 -34.94 3.50
N PRO A 277 12.24 -36.13 3.91
CA PRO A 277 11.17 -36.84 3.22
C PRO A 277 9.87 -36.02 3.17
N GLU A 278 9.06 -36.20 2.12
CA GLU A 278 7.78 -35.49 1.92
C GLU A 278 6.86 -35.63 3.15
N GLY A 279 6.75 -36.79 3.76
CA GLY A 279 5.92 -37.05 4.95
C GLY A 279 6.37 -36.32 6.23
N GLU A 280 7.63 -35.84 6.27
CA GLU A 280 8.18 -35.06 7.39
C GLU A 280 8.10 -33.56 7.14
N ARG A 281 7.59 -33.13 5.96
CA ARG A 281 7.35 -31.72 5.62
C ARG A 281 5.96 -31.30 6.06
N TYR A 282 5.85 -30.15 6.71
CA TYR A 282 4.59 -29.56 7.11
C TYR A 282 4.22 -28.44 6.13
N TYR A 283 3.31 -28.74 5.21
CA TYR A 283 2.75 -27.80 4.24
C TYR A 283 1.57 -27.06 4.86
N PHE A 284 1.81 -26.25 5.87
CA PHE A 284 0.81 -25.67 6.76
C PHE A 284 -0.27 -24.84 6.04
N LEU A 285 0.05 -24.14 4.94
CA LEU A 285 -0.95 -23.41 4.16
C LEU A 285 -1.88 -24.35 3.41
N GLU A 286 -1.35 -25.43 2.82
CA GLU A 286 -2.15 -26.41 2.09
C GLU A 286 -3.02 -27.26 3.04
N GLU A 287 -2.49 -27.62 4.19
CA GLU A 287 -3.18 -28.43 5.19
C GLU A 287 -4.31 -27.67 5.88
N ARG A 288 -4.11 -26.36 6.15
CA ARG A 288 -5.11 -25.51 6.83
C ARG A 288 -6.13 -24.90 5.86
N TYR A 289 -5.73 -24.58 4.64
CA TYR A 289 -6.55 -23.90 3.62
C TYR A 289 -6.59 -24.67 2.30
N PRO A 290 -7.22 -25.86 2.24
CA PRO A 290 -7.10 -26.77 1.09
C PRO A 290 -7.59 -26.16 -0.24
N THR A 291 -8.54 -25.20 -0.22
CA THR A 291 -9.05 -24.55 -1.44
C THR A 291 -8.05 -23.56 -2.05
N TYR A 292 -7.39 -22.76 -1.23
CA TYR A 292 -6.46 -21.72 -1.68
C TYR A 292 -4.98 -22.13 -1.53
N GLY A 293 -4.65 -22.95 -0.54
CA GLY A 293 -3.29 -23.43 -0.27
C GLY A 293 -2.29 -22.28 -0.21
N ASN A 294 -1.24 -22.35 -1.01
CA ASN A 294 -0.23 -21.31 -1.09
C ASN A 294 -0.73 -19.97 -1.71
N LEU A 295 -1.98 -19.92 -2.22
CA LEU A 295 -2.62 -18.73 -2.78
C LEU A 295 -3.54 -18.00 -1.78
N VAL A 296 -3.52 -18.35 -0.50
CA VAL A 296 -4.20 -17.54 0.52
C VAL A 296 -3.71 -16.09 0.49
N PRO A 297 -4.55 -15.12 0.89
CA PRO A 297 -4.16 -13.71 0.96
C PRO A 297 -2.93 -13.49 1.85
N ARG A 298 -2.29 -12.35 1.66
CA ARG A 298 -1.02 -12.01 2.33
C ARG A 298 -1.13 -11.97 3.84
N ASP A 299 -2.20 -11.42 4.39
CA ASP A 299 -2.45 -11.34 5.83
C ASP A 299 -2.56 -12.73 6.45
N ILE A 300 -3.24 -13.67 5.79
CA ILE A 300 -3.35 -15.06 6.23
C ILE A 300 -1.98 -15.74 6.16
N ALA A 301 -1.32 -15.74 4.99
CA ALA A 301 -0.01 -16.36 4.85
C ALA A 301 1.03 -15.82 5.85
N THR A 302 1.00 -14.51 6.11
CA THR A 302 1.88 -13.85 7.07
C THR A 302 1.65 -14.34 8.51
N ARG A 303 0.40 -14.43 8.94
CA ARG A 303 0.04 -14.94 10.27
C ARG A 303 0.44 -16.40 10.46
N GLU A 304 0.16 -17.22 9.45
CA GLU A 304 0.50 -18.65 9.48
C GLU A 304 2.02 -18.87 9.53
N ILE A 305 2.81 -18.10 8.77
CA ILE A 305 4.28 -18.18 8.84
C ILE A 305 4.78 -17.73 10.22
N PHE A 306 4.22 -16.66 10.76
CA PHE A 306 4.58 -16.17 12.09
C PHE A 306 4.25 -17.22 13.17
N ASP A 307 3.03 -17.79 13.13
CA ASP A 307 2.58 -18.82 14.07
C ASP A 307 3.50 -20.03 14.05
N VAL A 308 3.80 -20.55 12.86
CA VAL A 308 4.69 -21.72 12.70
C VAL A 308 6.09 -21.45 13.23
N CYS A 309 6.63 -20.25 12.98
CA CYS A 309 7.99 -19.91 13.42
C CYS A 309 8.07 -19.59 14.93
N VAL A 310 7.12 -18.79 15.45
CA VAL A 310 7.19 -18.22 16.80
C VAL A 310 6.47 -19.10 17.81
N ASN A 311 5.21 -19.46 17.57
CA ASN A 311 4.39 -20.19 18.54
C ASN A 311 4.70 -21.68 18.53
N GLN A 312 4.95 -22.26 17.34
CA GLN A 312 5.26 -23.70 17.21
C GLN A 312 6.76 -24.01 17.23
N GLY A 313 7.64 -23.01 17.13
CA GLY A 313 9.09 -23.17 17.18
C GLY A 313 9.68 -23.94 15.99
N LEU A 314 8.98 -23.95 14.83
CA LEU A 314 9.38 -24.70 13.63
C LEU A 314 10.17 -23.84 12.61
N SER A 315 10.75 -22.70 13.04
CA SER A 315 11.63 -21.93 12.17
C SER A 315 12.81 -22.77 11.68
N VAL A 316 13.14 -22.66 10.39
CA VAL A 316 14.23 -23.42 9.75
C VAL A 316 15.62 -22.84 10.02
N GLU A 317 15.71 -21.69 10.68
CA GLU A 317 16.94 -21.12 11.26
C GLU A 317 16.69 -20.70 12.71
N THR A 318 17.72 -20.74 13.53
CA THR A 318 17.66 -20.31 14.93
C THR A 318 17.95 -18.83 15.12
N GLU A 319 18.86 -18.27 14.32
CA GLU A 319 19.26 -16.86 14.41
C GLU A 319 18.26 -15.89 13.73
N ARG A 320 17.55 -16.39 12.73
CA ARG A 320 16.58 -15.62 11.96
C ARG A 320 15.34 -16.46 11.70
N LEU A 321 14.18 -15.92 12.01
CA LEU A 321 12.92 -16.60 11.71
C LEU A 321 12.75 -16.74 10.19
N CYS A 322 12.50 -17.96 9.71
CA CYS A 322 12.18 -18.22 8.31
C CYS A 322 11.55 -19.59 8.07
N VAL A 323 10.87 -19.71 6.94
CA VAL A 323 10.31 -20.94 6.40
C VAL A 323 10.84 -21.19 4.98
N TYR A 324 10.66 -22.40 4.46
CA TYR A 324 11.00 -22.72 3.08
C TYR A 324 9.89 -22.29 2.10
N LEU A 325 10.30 -21.71 0.97
CA LEU A 325 9.50 -21.57 -0.26
C LEU A 325 10.17 -22.43 -1.33
N ASP A 326 9.54 -23.55 -1.66
CA ASP A 326 10.10 -24.61 -2.47
C ASP A 326 9.56 -24.56 -3.92
N LEU A 327 10.46 -24.44 -4.87
CA LEU A 327 10.21 -24.49 -6.31
C LEU A 327 10.94 -25.65 -6.99
N THR A 328 11.71 -26.46 -6.23
CA THR A 328 12.58 -27.52 -6.78
C THR A 328 11.82 -28.60 -7.55
N HIS A 329 10.55 -28.83 -7.19
CA HIS A 329 9.65 -29.78 -7.83
C HIS A 329 9.04 -29.29 -9.17
N LEU A 330 9.19 -28.00 -9.50
CA LEU A 330 8.58 -27.43 -10.68
C LEU A 330 9.34 -27.81 -11.96
N PRO A 331 8.64 -27.98 -13.10
CA PRO A 331 9.27 -28.31 -14.36
C PRO A 331 10.14 -27.15 -14.88
N ALA A 332 11.13 -27.48 -15.72
CA ALA A 332 12.07 -26.52 -16.29
C ALA A 332 11.39 -25.36 -17.08
N THR A 333 10.21 -25.62 -17.66
CA THR A 333 9.41 -24.60 -18.35
C THR A 333 8.92 -23.52 -17.38
N THR A 334 8.47 -23.92 -16.17
CA THR A 334 8.06 -22.98 -15.11
C THR A 334 9.27 -22.24 -14.54
N HIS A 335 10.40 -22.93 -14.32
CA HIS A 335 11.65 -22.27 -13.92
C HIS A 335 12.07 -21.20 -14.92
N LYS A 336 11.96 -21.48 -16.23
CA LYS A 336 12.24 -20.51 -17.29
C LYS A 336 11.31 -19.29 -17.23
N LYS A 337 10.02 -19.50 -16.96
CA LYS A 337 9.03 -18.42 -16.77
C LYS A 337 9.37 -17.53 -15.56
N LEU A 338 9.94 -18.11 -14.50
CA LEU A 338 10.34 -17.44 -13.28
C LEU A 338 11.81 -16.99 -13.26
N ASP A 339 12.56 -17.16 -14.34
CA ASP A 339 14.02 -17.03 -14.38
C ASP A 339 14.54 -15.72 -13.77
N GLY A 340 13.95 -14.58 -14.13
CA GLY A 340 14.33 -13.28 -13.58
C GLY A 340 14.18 -13.19 -12.05
N ILE A 341 13.13 -13.78 -11.49
CA ILE A 341 12.86 -13.81 -10.05
C ILE A 341 13.85 -14.73 -9.34
N LEU A 342 14.08 -15.92 -9.88
CA LEU A 342 14.99 -16.90 -9.30
C LEU A 342 16.45 -16.40 -9.33
N ASN A 343 16.85 -15.72 -10.40
CA ASN A 343 18.16 -15.09 -10.52
C ASN A 343 18.38 -13.95 -9.50
N ILE A 344 17.33 -13.19 -9.15
CA ILE A 344 17.41 -12.20 -8.08
C ILE A 344 17.75 -12.89 -6.76
N TYR A 345 17.02 -13.96 -6.38
CA TYR A 345 17.30 -14.69 -5.17
C TYR A 345 18.74 -15.24 -5.15
N GLN A 346 19.14 -15.89 -6.23
CA GLN A 346 20.49 -16.47 -6.35
C GLN A 346 21.59 -15.42 -6.20
N LYS A 347 21.42 -14.22 -6.78
CA LYS A 347 22.39 -13.12 -6.65
C LYS A 347 22.52 -12.60 -5.22
N PHE A 348 21.42 -12.53 -4.47
CA PHE A 348 21.43 -11.98 -3.12
C PHE A 348 21.75 -13.01 -2.03
N GLN A 349 21.43 -14.30 -2.25
CA GLN A 349 21.62 -15.36 -1.25
C GLN A 349 22.72 -16.34 -1.60
N GLY A 350 23.28 -16.30 -2.81
CA GLY A 350 24.31 -17.24 -3.26
C GLY A 350 23.82 -18.67 -3.51
N VAL A 351 22.52 -18.93 -3.37
CA VAL A 351 21.91 -20.26 -3.47
C VAL A 351 21.00 -20.33 -4.71
N ASN A 352 21.10 -21.43 -5.48
CA ASN A 352 20.24 -21.65 -6.64
C ASN A 352 18.85 -22.16 -6.25
N PRO A 353 17.78 -21.36 -6.36
CA PRO A 353 16.44 -21.73 -5.91
C PRO A 353 15.76 -22.79 -6.80
N ARG A 354 16.38 -23.19 -7.91
CA ARG A 354 15.95 -24.32 -8.74
C ARG A 354 16.38 -25.68 -8.17
N GLN A 355 17.33 -25.68 -7.24
CA GLN A 355 17.93 -26.88 -6.65
C GLN A 355 17.71 -26.98 -5.13
N VAL A 356 17.58 -25.82 -4.43
CA VAL A 356 17.41 -25.74 -2.99
C VAL A 356 16.24 -24.81 -2.67
N PRO A 357 15.34 -25.15 -1.75
CA PRO A 357 14.26 -24.26 -1.31
C PRO A 357 14.77 -22.91 -0.82
N MET A 358 14.04 -21.84 -1.16
CA MET A 358 14.33 -20.48 -0.70
C MET A 358 13.91 -20.30 0.76
N LYS A 359 14.66 -19.50 1.51
CA LYS A 359 14.28 -19.06 2.86
C LYS A 359 13.55 -17.72 2.76
N ILE A 360 12.39 -17.63 3.40
CA ILE A 360 11.53 -16.44 3.39
C ILE A 360 10.97 -16.14 4.77
N PHE A 361 10.67 -14.85 5.05
CA PHE A 361 9.95 -14.42 6.25
C PHE A 361 9.16 -13.13 5.97
N PRO A 362 8.07 -12.87 6.71
CA PRO A 362 7.25 -11.66 6.51
C PRO A 362 7.99 -10.34 6.75
N ALA A 363 7.66 -9.31 5.96
CA ALA A 363 8.15 -7.95 6.15
C ALA A 363 7.14 -6.90 5.66
N ILE A 364 7.18 -5.69 6.21
CA ILE A 364 6.38 -4.55 5.75
C ILE A 364 6.58 -4.32 4.26
N HIS A 365 5.47 -4.07 3.55
CA HIS A 365 5.48 -4.02 2.09
C HIS A 365 4.61 -2.93 1.46
N TYR A 366 3.52 -2.52 2.10
CA TYR A 366 2.58 -1.56 1.54
C TYR A 366 1.76 -0.87 2.65
N SER A 367 1.52 0.42 2.50
CA SER A 367 0.62 1.18 3.38
C SER A 367 -0.80 1.14 2.78
N MET A 368 -1.78 0.54 3.48
CA MET A 368 -3.18 0.61 3.06
C MET A 368 -3.86 1.87 3.58
N GLY A 369 -3.39 2.41 4.71
CA GLY A 369 -3.76 3.74 5.19
C GLY A 369 -2.93 4.84 4.55
N GLY A 370 -3.46 6.07 4.60
CA GLY A 370 -2.83 7.24 4.00
C GLY A 370 -3.62 8.52 4.28
N ILE A 371 -3.34 9.56 3.51
CA ILE A 371 -4.08 10.82 3.56
C ILE A 371 -5.56 10.54 3.26
N TRP A 372 -6.43 11.10 4.08
CA TRP A 372 -7.87 11.03 3.87
C TRP A 372 -8.25 11.83 2.62
N VAL A 373 -9.11 11.24 1.78
CA VAL A 373 -9.66 11.87 0.58
C VAL A 373 -11.14 11.58 0.47
N ASP A 374 -11.85 12.42 -0.29
CA ASP A 374 -13.27 12.32 -0.55
C ASP A 374 -13.56 11.79 -1.95
N TYR A 375 -14.82 11.50 -2.25
CA TYR A 375 -15.31 11.13 -3.59
C TYR A 375 -16.81 11.39 -3.72
N THR A 376 -17.27 11.50 -4.97
CA THR A 376 -18.71 11.48 -5.29
C THR A 376 -19.06 10.16 -5.96
N LYS A 377 -20.05 9.47 -5.40
CA LYS A 377 -20.58 8.23 -5.96
C LYS A 377 -21.53 8.52 -7.12
N ASP A 378 -21.40 7.78 -8.20
CA ASP A 378 -22.41 7.68 -9.25
C ASP A 378 -23.48 6.66 -8.83
N GLU A 379 -24.71 7.13 -8.56
CA GLU A 379 -25.82 6.28 -8.14
C GLU A 379 -26.31 5.33 -9.25
N THR A 380 -25.94 5.56 -10.51
CA THR A 380 -26.32 4.71 -11.64
C THR A 380 -25.40 3.51 -11.78
N THR A 381 -24.10 3.73 -11.71
CA THR A 381 -23.07 2.70 -11.90
C THR A 381 -22.63 2.05 -10.59
N GLY A 382 -22.79 2.78 -9.48
CA GLY A 382 -22.22 2.43 -8.17
C GLY A 382 -20.72 2.70 -8.06
N GLY A 383 -20.10 3.26 -9.11
CA GLY A 383 -18.70 3.70 -9.12
C GLY A 383 -18.54 5.15 -8.72
N LEU A 384 -17.56 5.85 -9.33
CA LEU A 384 -17.31 7.27 -9.12
C LEU A 384 -18.04 8.13 -10.17
N GLU A 385 -18.57 9.27 -9.77
CA GLU A 385 -19.02 10.31 -10.72
C GLU A 385 -17.78 10.93 -11.39
N HIS A 386 -17.65 10.70 -12.71
CA HIS A 386 -16.49 11.15 -13.47
C HIS A 386 -16.36 12.67 -13.48
N GLY A 387 -15.19 13.15 -13.08
CA GLY A 387 -14.87 14.57 -13.06
C GLY A 387 -15.49 15.34 -11.90
N ALA A 388 -16.13 14.69 -10.92
CA ALA A 388 -16.56 15.38 -9.70
C ALA A 388 -15.33 15.98 -9.00
N PRO A 389 -15.34 17.30 -8.68
CA PRO A 389 -14.15 18.01 -8.21
C PRO A 389 -13.54 17.48 -6.91
N ASN A 390 -14.34 16.82 -6.07
CA ASN A 390 -13.89 16.25 -4.79
C ASN A 390 -13.29 14.84 -4.90
N ASN A 391 -13.35 14.17 -6.06
CA ASN A 391 -12.72 12.85 -6.20
C ASN A 391 -11.22 12.94 -5.93
N HIS A 392 -10.76 12.24 -4.88
CA HIS A 392 -9.38 12.26 -4.35
C HIS A 392 -8.93 13.61 -3.76
N MET A 393 -9.84 14.56 -3.51
CA MET A 393 -9.53 15.78 -2.76
C MET A 393 -9.51 15.48 -1.25
N THR A 394 -8.54 16.04 -0.55
CA THR A 394 -8.46 15.96 0.91
C THR A 394 -9.51 16.89 1.56
N ASN A 395 -9.54 16.94 2.89
CA ASN A 395 -10.32 17.95 3.61
C ASN A 395 -9.80 19.40 3.43
N ILE A 396 -8.65 19.58 2.76
CA ILE A 396 -8.10 20.89 2.40
C ILE A 396 -8.42 21.14 0.91
N PRO A 397 -9.27 22.14 0.56
CA PRO A 397 -9.61 22.42 -0.82
C PRO A 397 -8.37 22.69 -1.69
N GLY A 398 -8.30 22.04 -2.85
CA GLY A 398 -7.16 22.15 -3.77
C GLY A 398 -5.98 21.25 -3.44
N LEU A 399 -6.02 20.50 -2.33
CA LEU A 399 -5.05 19.45 -2.01
C LEU A 399 -5.66 18.09 -2.30
N TYR A 400 -4.99 17.28 -3.15
CA TYR A 400 -5.40 15.94 -3.56
C TYR A 400 -4.38 14.90 -3.09
N ALA A 401 -4.79 13.64 -2.99
CA ALA A 401 -3.87 12.52 -2.78
C ALA A 401 -4.26 11.33 -3.64
N ILE A 402 -3.26 10.66 -4.22
CA ILE A 402 -3.42 9.51 -5.13
C ILE A 402 -2.36 8.44 -4.89
N GLY A 403 -2.66 7.22 -5.26
CA GLY A 403 -1.77 6.06 -5.14
C GLY A 403 -1.61 5.61 -3.70
N GLU A 404 -0.44 5.08 -3.34
CA GLU A 404 -0.16 4.59 -1.98
C GLU A 404 -0.08 5.73 -0.93
N ALA A 405 -0.35 6.97 -1.31
CA ALA A 405 -0.42 8.11 -0.38
C ALA A 405 -1.80 8.26 0.26
N GLU A 406 -2.86 7.63 -0.30
CA GLU A 406 -4.23 7.71 0.18
C GLU A 406 -4.76 6.35 0.70
N TYR A 407 -6.03 6.24 1.17
CA TYR A 407 -6.50 5.12 2.00
C TYR A 407 -7.72 4.33 1.47
N HIS A 408 -8.36 4.73 0.36
CA HIS A 408 -9.69 4.23 -0.05
C HIS A 408 -9.73 2.76 -0.52
N TYR A 409 -8.73 2.33 -1.32
CA TYR A 409 -8.86 1.18 -2.22
C TYR A 409 -8.65 -0.18 -1.58
N HIS A 410 -7.88 -0.26 -0.51
CA HIS A 410 -7.34 -1.55 -0.08
C HIS A 410 -7.86 -2.06 1.26
N GLY A 411 -8.61 -1.22 2.00
CA GLY A 411 -9.20 -1.61 3.27
C GLY A 411 -8.18 -2.18 4.25
N ALA A 412 -8.53 -3.28 4.89
CA ALA A 412 -7.68 -3.89 5.90
C ALA A 412 -6.57 -4.81 5.36
N ASN A 413 -6.60 -5.15 4.07
CA ASN A 413 -5.55 -5.95 3.40
C ASN A 413 -5.69 -5.85 1.89
N ARG A 414 -4.61 -5.52 1.19
CA ARG A 414 -4.58 -5.34 -0.25
C ARG A 414 -4.54 -6.68 -0.99
N LEU A 415 -5.45 -6.85 -1.95
CA LEU A 415 -5.40 -7.98 -2.88
C LEU A 415 -4.10 -7.94 -3.71
N GLY A 416 -3.47 -9.10 -3.92
CA GLY A 416 -2.24 -9.20 -4.71
C GLY A 416 -2.41 -8.58 -6.10
N ALA A 417 -1.39 -7.86 -6.59
CA ALA A 417 -1.34 -7.19 -7.89
C ALA A 417 -2.36 -6.05 -8.15
N ASN A 418 -3.14 -5.62 -7.14
CA ASN A 418 -4.04 -4.46 -7.28
C ASN A 418 -3.34 -3.11 -7.09
N SER A 419 -2.17 -3.04 -6.44
CA SER A 419 -1.51 -1.73 -6.19
C SER A 419 -1.09 -1.00 -7.45
N LEU A 420 -0.56 -1.72 -8.46
CA LEU A 420 -0.17 -1.10 -9.72
C LEU A 420 -1.40 -0.64 -10.51
N LEU A 421 -2.54 -1.34 -10.37
CA LEU A 421 -3.79 -0.93 -10.97
C LEU A 421 -4.33 0.34 -10.30
N SER A 422 -4.48 0.34 -8.97
CA SER A 422 -5.01 1.49 -8.24
C SER A 422 -4.17 2.74 -8.50
N THR A 423 -2.85 2.66 -8.39
CA THR A 423 -1.97 3.83 -8.58
C THR A 423 -2.08 4.47 -9.96
N ILE A 424 -2.14 3.66 -11.02
CA ILE A 424 -2.27 4.21 -12.40
C ILE A 424 -3.70 4.70 -12.65
N PHE A 425 -4.68 3.92 -12.23
CA PHE A 425 -6.09 4.29 -12.34
C PHE A 425 -6.38 5.64 -11.67
N GLU A 426 -5.92 5.81 -10.42
CA GLU A 426 -6.11 7.05 -9.65
C GLU A 426 -5.50 8.25 -10.36
N GLY A 427 -4.27 8.13 -10.90
CA GLY A 427 -3.65 9.19 -11.69
C GLY A 427 -4.49 9.58 -12.92
N LEU A 428 -5.10 8.60 -13.59
CA LEU A 428 -5.92 8.84 -14.78
C LEU A 428 -7.29 9.43 -14.44
N ILE A 429 -7.98 8.91 -13.42
CA ILE A 429 -9.35 9.31 -13.08
C ILE A 429 -9.44 10.67 -12.39
N THR A 430 -8.41 11.04 -11.63
CA THR A 430 -8.37 12.30 -10.88
C THR A 430 -8.09 13.52 -11.79
N GLY A 431 -7.48 13.32 -12.96
CA GLY A 431 -7.17 14.41 -13.89
C GLY A 431 -8.38 15.28 -14.23
N PRO A 432 -9.50 14.72 -14.77
CA PRO A 432 -10.72 15.48 -15.05
C PRO A 432 -11.31 16.19 -13.83
N SER A 433 -11.23 15.57 -12.64
CA SER A 433 -11.73 16.14 -11.38
C SER A 433 -10.95 17.40 -11.00
N ILE A 434 -9.62 17.34 -11.09
CA ILE A 434 -8.74 18.50 -10.86
C ILE A 434 -9.03 19.60 -11.87
N VAL A 435 -9.19 19.26 -13.17
CA VAL A 435 -9.50 20.25 -14.22
C VAL A 435 -10.82 20.98 -13.90
N ASN A 436 -11.86 20.26 -13.52
CA ASN A 436 -13.13 20.86 -13.15
C ASN A 436 -13.00 21.74 -11.90
N TYR A 437 -12.22 21.31 -10.91
CA TYR A 437 -11.94 22.12 -9.73
C TYR A 437 -11.22 23.42 -10.08
N ILE A 438 -10.06 23.37 -10.77
CA ILE A 438 -9.29 24.56 -11.09
C ILE A 438 -10.04 25.52 -12.02
N ASN A 439 -10.93 25.01 -12.89
CA ASN A 439 -11.79 25.83 -13.73
C ASN A 439 -12.92 26.51 -12.94
N SER A 440 -13.31 25.98 -11.78
CA SER A 440 -14.30 26.60 -10.89
C SER A 440 -13.72 27.73 -10.02
N LEU A 441 -12.38 27.82 -9.92
CA LEU A 441 -11.71 28.84 -9.10
C LEU A 441 -11.94 30.25 -9.66
N LYS A 442 -12.27 31.19 -8.77
CA LYS A 442 -12.47 32.61 -9.12
C LYS A 442 -11.15 33.34 -9.44
N SER A 443 -10.03 32.89 -8.85
CA SER A 443 -8.68 33.45 -9.04
C SER A 443 -7.65 32.31 -9.10
N SER A 444 -6.61 32.48 -9.90
CA SER A 444 -5.47 31.56 -9.94
C SER A 444 -4.56 31.77 -8.72
N ALA A 445 -3.79 30.73 -8.38
CA ALA A 445 -2.71 30.86 -7.41
C ALA A 445 -1.67 31.92 -7.82
N ALA A 446 -1.48 32.13 -9.12
CA ALA A 446 -0.59 33.19 -9.63
C ALA A 446 -1.08 34.62 -9.30
N ASP A 447 -2.37 34.80 -9.00
CA ASP A 447 -2.95 36.10 -8.60
C ASP A 447 -2.86 36.34 -7.09
N ALA A 448 -2.40 35.35 -6.30
CA ALA A 448 -2.27 35.46 -4.85
C ALA A 448 -1.11 36.42 -4.46
N PRO A 449 -1.21 37.13 -3.32
CA PRO A 449 -0.16 38.04 -2.89
C PRO A 449 1.20 37.35 -2.75
N ALA A 450 2.27 37.95 -3.27
CA ALA A 450 3.64 37.44 -3.13
C ALA A 450 4.03 37.17 -1.67
N ALA A 451 3.53 38.00 -0.74
CA ALA A 451 3.77 37.83 0.69
C ALA A 451 3.34 36.44 1.25
N LEU A 452 2.33 35.79 0.65
CA LEU A 452 1.91 34.44 1.00
C LEU A 452 3.04 33.44 0.75
N PHE A 453 3.62 33.49 -0.44
CA PHE A 453 4.70 32.59 -0.87
C PHE A 453 6.00 32.88 -0.15
N ASP A 454 6.37 34.18 -0.01
CA ASP A 454 7.57 34.61 0.71
C ASP A 454 7.51 34.21 2.19
N GLY A 455 6.32 34.32 2.81
CA GLY A 455 6.10 33.89 4.19
C GLY A 455 6.29 32.39 4.37
N ALA A 456 5.77 31.58 3.45
CA ALA A 456 5.94 30.13 3.46
C ALA A 456 7.41 29.71 3.28
N VAL A 457 8.13 30.32 2.34
CA VAL A 457 9.58 30.09 2.15
C VAL A 457 10.36 30.44 3.42
N ARG A 458 10.05 31.59 4.05
CA ARG A 458 10.72 32.03 5.28
C ARG A 458 10.51 31.03 6.40
N LYS A 459 9.28 30.58 6.65
CA LYS A 459 8.96 29.55 7.66
C LYS A 459 9.85 28.31 7.51
N HIS A 460 10.03 27.80 6.30
CA HIS A 460 10.85 26.61 6.06
C HIS A 460 12.36 26.87 6.11
N LYS A 461 12.81 28.10 5.79
CA LYS A 461 14.20 28.50 6.02
C LYS A 461 14.51 28.57 7.51
N ASP A 462 13.65 29.19 8.30
CA ASP A 462 13.83 29.30 9.75
C ASP A 462 13.87 27.88 10.39
N ALA A 463 13.00 26.96 9.96
CA ALA A 463 13.02 25.56 10.42
C ALA A 463 14.30 24.82 9.99
N MET A 464 14.81 25.09 8.79
CA MET A 464 16.10 24.53 8.33
C MET A 464 17.25 25.06 9.18
N ASP A 465 17.30 26.38 9.43
CA ASP A 465 18.35 27.03 10.20
C ASP A 465 18.35 26.55 11.66
N GLU A 466 17.16 26.33 12.25
CA GLU A 466 17.01 25.68 13.57
C GLU A 466 17.67 24.31 13.57
N LEU A 467 17.35 23.47 12.58
CA LEU A 467 17.87 22.11 12.49
C LEU A 467 19.40 22.09 12.27
N VAL A 468 19.92 22.98 11.42
CA VAL A 468 21.36 23.14 11.18
C VAL A 468 22.10 23.66 12.44
N GLY A 469 21.48 24.57 13.19
CA GLY A 469 22.02 25.12 14.43
C GLY A 469 21.85 24.23 15.67
N ARG A 470 21.16 23.10 15.53
CA ARG A 470 20.86 22.22 16.66
C ARG A 470 22.12 21.62 17.26
N THR A 471 22.17 21.58 18.60
CA THR A 471 23.25 20.96 19.37
C THR A 471 22.72 19.84 20.24
N GLY A 472 23.57 18.90 20.64
CA GLY A 472 23.17 17.80 21.52
C GLY A 472 24.09 16.59 21.37
N ASP A 473 23.67 15.50 22.01
CA ASP A 473 24.42 14.26 22.19
C ASP A 473 23.78 13.03 21.51
N GLU A 474 22.64 13.23 20.85
CA GLU A 474 21.90 12.15 20.19
C GLU A 474 22.28 12.01 18.70
N ASN A 475 21.92 10.87 18.13
CA ASN A 475 22.18 10.58 16.72
C ASN A 475 20.91 10.12 16.00
N ALA A 476 20.50 10.86 14.96
CA ALA A 476 19.26 10.61 14.22
C ALA A 476 19.18 9.17 13.65
N TYR A 477 20.29 8.59 13.20
CA TYR A 477 20.29 7.23 12.64
C TYR A 477 20.11 6.16 13.73
N LYS A 478 20.66 6.36 14.95
CA LYS A 478 20.42 5.47 16.08
C LYS A 478 18.98 5.56 16.57
N LEU A 479 18.42 6.77 16.63
CA LEU A 479 17.02 6.96 17.00
C LEU A 479 16.08 6.31 15.97
N HIS A 480 16.39 6.38 14.68
CA HIS A 480 15.66 5.70 13.63
C HIS A 480 15.73 4.17 13.78
N ASP A 481 16.90 3.61 14.11
CA ASP A 481 17.04 2.17 14.34
C ASP A 481 16.21 1.70 15.54
N GLU A 482 16.19 2.47 16.64
CA GLU A 482 15.36 2.19 17.82
C GLU A 482 13.86 2.24 17.46
N LEU A 483 13.42 3.28 16.73
CA LEU A 483 12.04 3.41 16.25
C LEU A 483 11.66 2.23 15.37
N GLY A 484 12.49 1.94 14.37
CA GLY A 484 12.25 0.88 13.39
C GLY A 484 12.14 -0.50 14.03
N ARG A 485 12.98 -0.80 15.00
CA ARG A 485 12.95 -2.06 15.77
C ARG A 485 11.66 -2.19 16.57
N THR A 486 11.34 -1.18 17.37
CA THR A 486 10.15 -1.18 18.24
C THR A 486 8.86 -1.30 17.42
N MET A 487 8.76 -0.53 16.32
CA MET A 487 7.60 -0.61 15.42
C MET A 487 7.48 -1.97 14.73
N THR A 488 8.62 -2.56 14.32
CA THR A 488 8.62 -3.89 13.68
C THR A 488 8.19 -4.99 14.64
N GLU A 489 8.67 -4.96 15.87
CA GLU A 489 8.39 -5.99 16.86
C GLU A 489 6.94 -5.96 17.34
N ASN A 490 6.37 -4.77 17.57
CA ASN A 490 5.13 -4.63 18.31
C ASN A 490 3.92 -4.18 17.47
N VAL A 491 4.13 -3.64 16.24
CA VAL A 491 3.06 -3.00 15.44
C VAL A 491 2.96 -3.59 14.03
N THR A 492 3.52 -4.77 13.78
CA THR A 492 3.44 -5.43 12.47
C THR A 492 2.47 -6.62 12.46
N VAL A 493 2.97 -7.86 12.55
CA VAL A 493 2.21 -9.09 12.28
C VAL A 493 1.22 -9.40 13.39
N VAL A 494 1.69 -9.44 14.64
CA VAL A 494 0.88 -9.73 15.82
C VAL A 494 0.99 -8.57 16.78
N ARG A 495 -0.13 -8.15 17.34
CA ARG A 495 -0.26 -6.94 18.15
C ARG A 495 -0.91 -7.25 19.50
N TYR A 496 -0.28 -6.80 20.58
CA TYR A 496 -0.81 -6.87 21.94
C TYR A 496 -0.89 -5.48 22.54
N ASN A 497 -1.98 -5.15 23.22
CA ASN A 497 -2.25 -3.81 23.74
C ASN A 497 -1.18 -3.30 24.71
N ASP A 498 -0.64 -4.18 25.56
CA ASP A 498 0.46 -3.85 26.47
C ASP A 498 1.73 -3.47 25.70
N LYS A 499 2.09 -4.24 24.67
CA LYS A 499 3.27 -3.98 23.83
C LYS A 499 3.11 -2.70 22.99
N ILE A 500 1.92 -2.41 22.50
CA ILE A 500 1.67 -1.15 21.79
C ILE A 500 1.75 0.05 22.75
N LYS A 501 1.31 -0.07 24.01
CA LYS A 501 1.47 0.98 25.03
C LYS A 501 2.95 1.24 25.35
N GLU A 502 3.75 0.18 25.51
CA GLU A 502 5.21 0.30 25.64
C GLU A 502 5.81 1.03 24.43
N THR A 503 5.35 0.68 23.22
CA THR A 503 5.81 1.31 21.97
C THR A 503 5.46 2.80 21.92
N LEU A 504 4.25 3.21 22.29
CA LEU A 504 3.86 4.62 22.36
C LEU A 504 4.75 5.40 23.34
N THR A 505 5.02 4.83 24.53
CA THR A 505 5.96 5.43 25.48
C THR A 505 7.36 5.58 24.88
N LYS A 506 7.82 4.56 24.14
CA LYS A 506 9.13 4.60 23.48
C LYS A 506 9.18 5.62 22.35
N ILE A 507 8.09 5.79 21.58
CA ILE A 507 7.97 6.84 20.55
C ILE A 507 8.08 8.23 21.20
N ASP A 508 7.41 8.46 22.32
CA ASP A 508 7.49 9.75 23.03
C ASP A 508 8.90 10.02 23.59
N GLU A 509 9.58 9.00 24.13
CA GLU A 509 10.99 9.07 24.53
C GLU A 509 11.90 9.45 23.34
N ILE A 510 11.72 8.77 22.20
CA ILE A 510 12.50 9.06 20.98
C ILE A 510 12.22 10.49 20.49
N ALA A 511 10.96 10.95 20.54
CA ALA A 511 10.59 12.31 20.15
C ALA A 511 11.32 13.36 21.01
N GLU A 512 11.40 13.16 22.33
CA GLU A 512 12.14 14.08 23.22
C GLU A 512 13.66 14.03 22.95
N ARG A 513 14.23 12.85 22.75
CA ARG A 513 15.64 12.69 22.42
C ARG A 513 15.98 13.28 21.04
N PHE A 514 15.09 13.19 20.08
CA PHE A 514 15.24 13.76 18.74
C PHE A 514 15.51 15.28 18.77
N LYS A 515 14.96 16.01 19.74
CA LYS A 515 15.23 17.45 19.93
C LYS A 515 16.72 17.75 20.20
N ARG A 516 17.49 16.76 20.65
CA ARG A 516 18.93 16.85 20.93
C ARG A 516 19.79 16.13 19.88
N ALA A 517 19.22 15.80 18.72
CA ALA A 517 19.97 15.17 17.64
C ALA A 517 20.49 16.24 16.65
N PRO A 518 21.78 16.63 16.74
CA PRO A 518 22.36 17.58 15.80
C PRO A 518 22.58 16.91 14.44
N LEU A 519 22.78 17.74 13.41
CA LEU A 519 23.26 17.26 12.13
C LEU A 519 24.73 16.82 12.24
N ALA A 520 25.04 15.66 11.67
CA ALA A 520 26.43 15.19 11.53
C ALA A 520 27.17 15.92 10.39
N ASP A 521 26.42 16.48 9.43
CA ASP A 521 26.91 17.27 8.30
C ASP A 521 26.16 18.60 8.23
N ASN A 522 26.88 19.70 8.33
CA ASN A 522 26.38 21.07 8.22
C ASN A 522 26.69 21.72 6.86
N GLY A 523 27.10 20.93 5.86
CA GLY A 523 27.36 21.42 4.51
C GLY A 523 26.12 22.04 3.88
N GLN A 524 26.34 23.12 3.14
CA GLN A 524 25.27 23.85 2.42
C GLN A 524 25.13 23.42 0.96
N TRP A 525 25.59 22.21 0.64
CA TRP A 525 25.52 21.60 -0.68
C TRP A 525 25.36 20.09 -0.55
N THR A 526 24.31 19.54 -1.15
CA THR A 526 24.03 18.09 -1.17
C THR A 526 24.00 17.45 0.23
N ASN A 527 23.27 18.06 1.16
CA ASN A 527 23.22 17.58 2.54
C ASN A 527 22.10 16.54 2.75
N GLN A 528 22.40 15.26 2.53
CA GLN A 528 21.46 14.16 2.78
C GLN A 528 21.15 13.96 4.27
N ASN A 529 22.06 14.33 5.17
CA ASN A 529 21.83 14.22 6.60
C ASN A 529 20.72 15.16 7.08
N LEU A 530 20.62 16.37 6.51
CA LEU A 530 19.52 17.30 6.77
C LEU A 530 18.17 16.69 6.37
N SER A 531 18.07 16.20 5.12
CA SER A 531 16.83 15.59 4.61
C SER A 531 16.41 14.37 5.44
N PHE A 532 17.35 13.48 5.79
CA PHE A 532 17.09 12.31 6.62
C PHE A 532 16.65 12.70 8.04
N THR A 533 17.33 13.65 8.68
CA THR A 533 17.00 14.07 10.05
C THR A 533 15.62 14.73 10.09
N ARG A 534 15.27 15.54 9.09
CA ARG A 534 13.92 16.09 8.93
C ARG A 534 12.89 14.98 8.78
N ALA A 535 13.14 14.02 7.89
CA ALA A 535 12.24 12.88 7.67
C ALA A 535 12.07 12.01 8.93
N LEU A 536 13.07 11.90 9.80
CA LEU A 536 12.92 11.17 11.08
C LEU A 536 11.89 11.86 11.98
N GLY A 537 11.90 13.19 12.06
CA GLY A 537 10.87 13.94 12.80
C GLY A 537 9.46 13.61 12.28
N ASP A 538 9.30 13.58 10.97
CA ASP A 538 8.04 13.21 10.29
C ASP A 538 7.65 11.76 10.54
N MET A 539 8.62 10.83 10.51
CA MET A 539 8.41 9.40 10.80
C MET A 539 7.94 9.16 12.25
N ILE A 540 8.47 9.91 13.21
CA ILE A 540 8.05 9.82 14.63
C ILE A 540 6.58 10.21 14.76
N VAL A 541 6.12 11.26 14.08
CA VAL A 541 4.71 11.70 14.09
C VAL A 541 3.80 10.60 13.53
N LEU A 542 4.10 10.05 12.34
CA LEU A 542 3.29 8.98 11.75
C LEU A 542 3.35 7.68 12.55
N ALA A 543 4.50 7.33 13.13
CA ALA A 543 4.61 6.16 14.00
C ALA A 543 3.63 6.24 15.17
N LYS A 544 3.45 7.43 15.75
CA LYS A 544 2.48 7.67 16.82
C LYS A 544 1.04 7.51 16.33
N VAL A 545 0.70 8.01 15.14
CA VAL A 545 -0.62 7.82 14.51
C VAL A 545 -0.91 6.33 14.31
N ILE A 546 0.04 5.59 13.72
CA ILE A 546 -0.08 4.16 13.44
C ILE A 546 -0.25 3.36 14.73
N ALA A 547 0.60 3.59 15.72
CA ALA A 547 0.58 2.85 16.98
C ALA A 547 -0.69 3.16 17.80
N LEU A 548 -1.14 4.42 17.84
CA LEU A 548 -2.36 4.79 18.55
C LEU A 548 -3.61 4.22 17.87
N GLY A 549 -3.68 4.24 16.52
CA GLY A 549 -4.74 3.58 15.76
C GLY A 549 -4.79 2.09 16.05
N ALA A 550 -3.63 1.43 16.05
CA ALA A 550 -3.51 0.02 16.40
C ALA A 550 -3.94 -0.27 17.83
N LEU A 551 -3.61 0.60 18.80
CA LEU A 551 -4.02 0.43 20.19
C LEU A 551 -5.53 0.52 20.37
N GLN A 552 -6.16 1.55 19.77
CA GLN A 552 -7.59 1.82 20.00
C GLN A 552 -8.53 0.87 19.25
N ARG A 553 -8.07 0.24 18.17
CA ARG A 553 -8.86 -0.72 17.39
C ARG A 553 -8.78 -2.12 18.00
N ASP A 554 -9.72 -2.45 18.86
CA ASP A 554 -9.81 -3.74 19.55
C ASP A 554 -10.60 -4.76 18.71
N GLU A 555 -10.03 -5.17 17.60
CA GLU A 555 -10.51 -6.24 16.73
C GLU A 555 -9.33 -6.92 16.02
N SER A 556 -9.60 -8.03 15.32
CA SER A 556 -8.72 -8.61 14.31
C SER A 556 -9.38 -8.50 12.93
N ARG A 557 -8.76 -7.72 12.01
CA ARG A 557 -9.27 -7.50 10.65
C ARG A 557 -8.12 -7.36 9.65
N GLY A 558 -8.07 -8.24 8.64
CA GLY A 558 -7.04 -8.20 7.61
C GLY A 558 -5.62 -8.22 8.20
N ALA A 559 -4.81 -7.22 7.88
CA ALA A 559 -3.45 -7.09 8.38
C ALA A 559 -3.36 -6.63 9.86
N HIS A 560 -4.44 -6.07 10.41
CA HIS A 560 -4.52 -5.73 11.82
C HIS A 560 -4.94 -6.98 12.62
N TYR A 561 -3.98 -7.61 13.30
CA TYR A 561 -4.22 -8.84 14.03
C TYR A 561 -3.85 -8.70 15.52
N LYS A 562 -4.87 -8.79 16.37
CA LYS A 562 -4.78 -8.85 17.82
C LYS A 562 -5.35 -10.19 18.29
N PRO A 563 -4.54 -11.16 18.74
CA PRO A 563 -5.03 -12.45 19.22
C PRO A 563 -6.11 -12.35 20.29
N ASP A 564 -5.96 -11.41 21.24
CA ASP A 564 -6.92 -11.18 22.34
C ASP A 564 -8.33 -10.78 21.87
N PHE A 565 -8.44 -10.30 20.62
CA PHE A 565 -9.71 -9.87 19.99
C PHE A 565 -10.04 -10.68 18.73
N GLN A 566 -9.43 -11.84 18.56
CA GLN A 566 -9.80 -12.78 17.50
C GLN A 566 -11.06 -13.53 17.92
N ILE A 567 -12.05 -13.63 17.01
CA ILE A 567 -13.19 -14.52 17.21
C ILE A 567 -12.66 -15.96 17.20
N GLU A 568 -12.89 -16.70 18.28
CA GLU A 568 -12.43 -18.08 18.42
C GLU A 568 -13.04 -18.97 17.32
N GLY A 569 -12.22 -19.85 16.75
CA GLY A 569 -12.66 -20.84 15.76
C GLY A 569 -13.61 -21.87 16.36
N LEU A 570 -14.19 -22.70 15.49
CA LEU A 570 -14.99 -23.84 15.95
C LEU A 570 -14.08 -24.91 16.54
N ASP A 571 -14.51 -25.51 17.65
CA ASP A 571 -13.82 -26.61 18.35
C ASP A 571 -14.62 -27.90 18.24
N PRO A 572 -14.25 -28.85 17.34
CA PRO A 572 -14.93 -30.12 17.18
C PRO A 572 -14.87 -31.02 18.45
N ASP A 573 -13.84 -30.79 19.30
CA ASP A 573 -13.58 -31.63 20.46
C ASP A 573 -14.27 -31.11 21.74
N SER A 574 -14.93 -29.94 21.66
CA SER A 574 -15.62 -29.33 22.82
C SER A 574 -16.84 -30.10 23.30
N GLY A 575 -17.39 -31.02 22.46
CA GLY A 575 -18.66 -31.71 22.71
C GLY A 575 -19.93 -30.86 22.47
N GLU A 576 -19.78 -29.58 22.11
CA GLU A 576 -20.90 -28.71 21.72
C GLU A 576 -21.28 -28.91 20.24
N ASP A 577 -22.56 -28.73 19.92
CA ASP A 577 -23.04 -28.81 18.52
C ASP A 577 -22.33 -27.76 17.65
N MET A 578 -21.78 -28.22 16.52
CA MET A 578 -20.99 -27.37 15.60
C MET A 578 -21.83 -26.24 14.98
N THR A 579 -23.13 -26.48 14.76
CA THR A 579 -24.05 -25.45 14.23
C THR A 579 -24.29 -24.34 15.26
N GLU A 580 -24.40 -24.69 16.55
CA GLU A 580 -24.54 -23.69 17.62
C GLU A 580 -23.24 -22.87 17.80
N GLN A 581 -22.08 -23.52 17.73
CA GLN A 581 -20.80 -22.81 17.73
C GLN A 581 -20.70 -21.84 16.55
N ALA A 582 -21.04 -22.30 15.34
CA ALA A 582 -21.04 -21.48 14.13
C ALA A 582 -22.04 -20.30 14.23
N ARG A 583 -23.23 -20.53 14.81
CA ARG A 583 -24.22 -19.48 15.03
C ARG A 583 -23.71 -18.42 16.02
N ARG A 584 -23.03 -18.82 17.09
CA ARG A 584 -22.38 -17.92 18.04
C ARG A 584 -21.28 -17.12 17.36
N TRP A 585 -20.44 -17.77 16.56
CA TRP A 585 -19.39 -17.12 15.77
C TRP A 585 -19.98 -16.06 14.82
N CYS A 586 -21.04 -16.40 14.07
CA CYS A 586 -21.70 -15.46 13.15
C CYS A 586 -22.26 -14.23 13.88
N LYS A 587 -22.88 -14.42 15.08
CA LYS A 587 -23.34 -13.30 15.91
C LYS A 587 -22.20 -12.39 16.37
N GLN A 588 -21.09 -12.97 16.80
CA GLN A 588 -19.90 -12.20 17.18
C GLN A 588 -19.31 -11.44 15.99
N PHE A 589 -19.27 -12.07 14.81
CA PHE A 589 -18.82 -11.42 13.58
C PHE A 589 -19.68 -10.21 13.20
N GLN A 590 -21.02 -10.31 13.31
CA GLN A 590 -21.91 -9.17 13.10
C GLN A 590 -21.66 -8.05 14.12
N ALA A 591 -21.63 -8.39 15.40
CA ALA A 591 -21.39 -7.41 16.47
C ALA A 591 -20.03 -6.70 16.30
N ASN A 592 -19.01 -7.43 15.86
CA ASN A 592 -17.71 -6.87 15.56
C ASN A 592 -17.78 -5.90 14.36
N ASN A 593 -18.53 -6.24 13.30
CA ASN A 593 -18.73 -5.33 12.17
C ASN A 593 -19.51 -4.07 12.57
N ASP A 594 -20.58 -4.20 13.34
CA ASP A 594 -21.38 -3.05 13.84
C ASP A 594 -20.51 -2.04 14.60
N LYS A 595 -19.50 -2.53 15.32
CA LYS A 595 -18.56 -1.70 16.10
C LYS A 595 -17.42 -1.16 15.25
N TRP A 596 -16.75 -2.02 14.45
CA TRP A 596 -15.43 -1.76 13.91
C TRP A 596 -15.34 -1.64 12.39
N LEU A 597 -16.41 -1.92 11.63
CA LEU A 597 -16.39 -1.73 10.18
C LEU A 597 -16.50 -0.25 9.83
N LYS A 598 -15.49 0.50 10.24
CA LYS A 598 -15.35 1.95 10.15
C LYS A 598 -13.89 2.30 9.84
N SER A 599 -13.68 3.31 9.04
CA SER A 599 -12.35 3.89 8.84
C SER A 599 -11.92 4.66 10.08
N THR A 600 -10.69 4.42 10.54
CA THR A 600 -10.04 5.25 11.56
C THR A 600 -9.55 6.54 10.91
N ILE A 601 -9.92 7.68 11.44
CA ILE A 601 -9.49 9.00 10.96
C ILE A 601 -8.69 9.69 12.06
N ALA A 602 -7.46 10.08 11.73
CA ALA A 602 -6.60 10.85 12.63
C ALA A 602 -6.54 12.32 12.21
N GLU A 603 -6.71 13.21 13.18
CA GLU A 603 -6.47 14.65 13.06
C GLU A 603 -5.25 15.01 13.91
N HIS A 604 -4.37 15.85 13.38
CA HIS A 604 -3.22 16.33 14.12
C HIS A 604 -3.65 17.39 15.16
N THR A 605 -3.17 17.24 16.40
CA THR A 605 -3.28 18.26 17.44
C THR A 605 -1.95 18.44 18.16
N PRO A 606 -1.71 19.58 18.84
CA PRO A 606 -0.51 19.79 19.62
C PRO A 606 -0.27 18.72 20.71
N GLU A 607 -1.34 18.11 21.22
CA GLU A 607 -1.29 17.07 22.25
C GLU A 607 -1.05 15.68 21.66
N GLY A 608 -1.09 15.54 20.34
CA GLY A 608 -0.92 14.29 19.60
C GLY A 608 -2.12 13.95 18.70
N PRO A 609 -2.14 12.74 18.11
CA PRO A 609 -3.22 12.33 17.21
C PRO A 609 -4.57 12.25 17.93
N LYS A 610 -5.61 12.89 17.39
CA LYS A 610 -7.00 12.70 17.79
C LYS A 610 -7.68 11.75 16.81
N LEU A 611 -8.17 10.62 17.30
CA LEU A 611 -8.81 9.60 16.47
C LEU A 611 -10.33 9.70 16.51
N THR A 612 -10.94 9.56 15.35
CA THR A 612 -12.39 9.41 15.14
C THR A 612 -12.64 8.25 14.18
N TYR A 613 -13.91 7.86 14.00
CA TYR A 613 -14.30 6.74 13.13
C TYR A 613 -15.40 7.20 12.17
N GLU A 614 -15.20 6.91 10.89
CA GLU A 614 -16.16 7.19 9.82
C GLU A 614 -16.71 5.88 9.23
N ASP A 615 -18.00 5.86 8.91
CA ASP A 615 -18.63 4.71 8.28
C ASP A 615 -18.07 4.47 6.87
N VAL A 616 -17.90 3.21 6.51
CA VAL A 616 -17.46 2.80 5.18
C VAL A 616 -18.67 2.63 4.28
N ASP A 617 -18.60 3.12 3.03
CA ASP A 617 -19.65 2.87 2.03
C ASP A 617 -19.66 1.39 1.64
N MET A 618 -20.72 0.70 2.03
CA MET A 618 -20.99 -0.71 1.74
C MET A 618 -22.27 -0.87 0.91
N SER A 619 -22.57 0.08 0.06
CA SER A 619 -23.83 0.12 -0.68
C SER A 619 -23.98 -0.97 -1.74
N LEU A 620 -22.88 -1.59 -2.18
CA LEU A 620 -22.88 -2.56 -3.28
C LEU A 620 -22.89 -4.03 -2.80
N ILE A 621 -22.06 -4.36 -1.82
CA ILE A 621 -22.00 -5.71 -1.23
C ILE A 621 -21.90 -5.66 0.30
N SER A 622 -22.64 -6.56 0.97
CA SER A 622 -22.62 -6.67 2.42
C SER A 622 -21.46 -7.53 2.93
N PRO A 623 -20.94 -7.28 4.14
CA PRO A 623 -19.92 -8.10 4.76
C PRO A 623 -20.34 -9.55 4.90
N ARG A 624 -19.38 -10.47 4.72
CA ARG A 624 -19.53 -11.91 4.93
C ARG A 624 -18.25 -12.51 5.54
N PRO A 625 -18.34 -13.69 6.21
CA PRO A 625 -17.18 -14.34 6.79
C PRO A 625 -16.06 -14.57 5.79
N ARG A 626 -14.84 -14.21 6.17
CA ARG A 626 -13.65 -14.25 5.31
C ARG A 626 -12.82 -15.50 5.65
N THR A 627 -13.25 -16.66 5.16
CA THR A 627 -12.66 -17.95 5.52
C THR A 627 -11.57 -18.44 4.58
N TYR A 628 -11.61 -18.08 3.31
CA TYR A 628 -10.69 -18.56 2.25
C TYR A 628 -10.52 -20.11 2.23
N GLY A 629 -11.58 -20.84 2.55
CA GLY A 629 -11.56 -22.31 2.60
C GLY A 629 -10.75 -22.86 3.78
N LEU A 630 -10.67 -22.13 4.89
CA LEU A 630 -10.09 -22.62 6.14
C LEU A 630 -10.81 -23.92 6.54
N LYS A 631 -10.04 -24.97 6.76
CA LYS A 631 -10.56 -26.28 7.20
C LYS A 631 -11.29 -26.12 8.54
N GLY A 632 -12.49 -26.67 8.62
CA GLY A 632 -13.35 -26.55 9.81
C GLY A 632 -14.26 -25.32 9.83
N ALA A 633 -14.13 -24.38 8.87
CA ALA A 633 -15.00 -23.21 8.76
C ALA A 633 -16.23 -23.42 7.84
N GLU A 634 -16.45 -24.63 7.34
CA GLU A 634 -17.56 -24.95 6.43
C GLU A 634 -18.91 -24.72 7.10
N GLU A 635 -19.04 -25.05 8.39
CA GLU A 635 -20.27 -24.86 9.16
C GLU A 635 -20.56 -23.37 9.39
N ILE A 636 -19.53 -22.52 9.58
CA ILE A 636 -19.68 -21.05 9.64
C ILE A 636 -20.34 -20.56 8.35
N MET A 637 -19.84 -20.97 7.19
CA MET A 637 -20.38 -20.53 5.90
C MET A 637 -21.80 -21.04 5.66
N LYS A 638 -22.08 -22.26 6.08
CA LYS A 638 -23.42 -22.86 6.00
C LYS A 638 -24.43 -22.08 6.85
N VAL A 639 -24.13 -21.84 8.12
CA VAL A 639 -24.97 -21.06 9.03
C VAL A 639 -25.10 -19.63 8.53
N TRP A 640 -24.01 -18.99 8.11
CA TRP A 640 -24.06 -17.64 7.56
C TRP A 640 -25.03 -17.53 6.39
N ASN A 641 -24.89 -18.40 5.41
CA ASN A 641 -25.72 -18.37 4.21
C ASN A 641 -27.21 -18.66 4.48
N SER A 642 -27.51 -19.48 5.50
CA SER A 642 -28.89 -19.85 5.83
C SER A 642 -29.60 -18.87 6.76
N GLU A 643 -28.88 -18.25 7.72
CA GLU A 643 -29.50 -17.49 8.81
C GLU A 643 -29.14 -16.00 8.83
N PHE A 644 -27.97 -15.61 8.32
CA PHE A 644 -27.40 -14.26 8.48
C PHE A 644 -27.24 -13.49 7.17
N ALA A 645 -27.01 -14.16 6.06
CA ALA A 645 -26.82 -13.49 4.79
C ALA A 645 -28.08 -12.69 4.43
N LYS A 646 -27.95 -11.37 4.28
CA LYS A 646 -29.02 -10.55 3.69
C LYS A 646 -29.28 -11.06 2.28
N LYS A 647 -30.55 -11.31 1.93
CA LYS A 647 -30.90 -11.62 0.53
C LYS A 647 -30.34 -10.52 -0.35
N PRO A 648 -29.71 -10.86 -1.49
CA PRO A 648 -29.21 -9.85 -2.42
C PRO A 648 -30.35 -8.86 -2.70
N VAL A 649 -30.07 -7.57 -2.60
CA VAL A 649 -30.96 -6.56 -3.20
C VAL A 649 -31.00 -6.92 -4.68
N GLU A 650 -32.17 -7.21 -5.25
CA GLU A 650 -32.32 -7.46 -6.67
C GLU A 650 -31.86 -6.20 -7.43
N THR A 651 -30.58 -6.14 -7.76
CA THR A 651 -30.07 -5.15 -8.70
C THR A 651 -30.67 -5.50 -10.05
N LYS A 652 -31.49 -4.61 -10.59
CA LYS A 652 -31.98 -4.70 -11.97
C LYS A 652 -30.79 -4.99 -12.88
N LYS A 653 -30.86 -6.13 -13.62
CA LYS A 653 -29.83 -6.49 -14.58
C LYS A 653 -29.51 -5.26 -15.44
N PRO A 654 -28.22 -4.94 -15.65
CA PRO A 654 -27.87 -3.85 -16.54
C PRO A 654 -28.53 -4.09 -17.90
N VAL A 655 -29.27 -3.10 -18.34
CA VAL A 655 -29.82 -3.08 -19.71
C VAL A 655 -28.60 -3.04 -20.63
N ALA A 656 -28.48 -4.05 -21.49
CA ALA A 656 -27.45 -4.07 -22.52
C ALA A 656 -27.59 -2.81 -23.37
N VAL A 657 -26.64 -1.88 -23.22
CA VAL A 657 -26.52 -0.75 -24.14
C VAL A 657 -25.92 -1.32 -25.41
N SER A 658 -26.75 -1.41 -26.44
CA SER A 658 -26.32 -1.77 -27.78
C SER A 658 -25.37 -0.72 -28.34
N ALA A 659 -24.19 -1.18 -28.79
CA ALA A 659 -23.14 -0.63 -29.67
C ALA A 659 -22.87 0.88 -29.65
#